data_3eb331674cd8ccd7b1fd0de915d456f2
#
_entry.id   3eb331674cd8ccd7b1fd0de915d456f2
#
_cell.length_a   1.000
_cell.length_b   1.000
_cell.length_c   1.000
_cell.angle_alpha   90.00
_cell.angle_beta   90.00
_cell.angle_gamma   90.00
#
_symmetry.space_group_name_H-M   'P 1'
#
loop_
_entity.id
_entity.type
_entity.pdbx_description
1 polymer ?
#
loop_
_entity_poly.entity_id
_entity_poly.type
_entity_poly.pdbx_seq_one_letter_code
_entity_poly.pdbx_strand_id
1 'polypeptide(L)'
;MRARSAIVLFVLMAMIACGPEKKAMKSFRYAKYESVIKYYKGVLRKQPNHGKANYFVAESYRLSNRIKEAEPFYAKAGGRGIDEDSVKLYYAKSLQANSKYAEARTVLESLEVDTKAEKLKARAQKEIDGLNYLEKLAEKKSYYKIKNLEAINTPFTEYNPVYSNNELYFTSSRANTKIYEASGTPFTDIYKAETNGAIVNVNTIAPLPDLINEQNINEGCITFTPDGKTMVFAKGNTGKRKGSYDVDLYLSRYRNGAWIEPVPININTVIRESDPSSTNYSWDSTPAFSPDGRTLYFSSNRKGGYGGLDLYSAQMDSRGRFGKIKNLGPEINSAGSESFPYVSENGKIYFSSDGHPGYGMMDIFVVNRANGKTVVENLGQPVNSTADDFGMFLFKPDRGFFTSNREGGKGDDDIYTFINEDPNLKVVNYSLQGITYLIRKDSTREILPNTKVSLLDADGDVMQDFITGDDGKFLFRVYENENYELLGETDGFITKRQTYTTVGKSVPLESLKELITNITFDTIMVLDRKERNKIFVLENIYFGYDSADIRKEAAVELDKLVTLLNDNTDLKIEMGSHTDSIASDSYNLELSQRRAQSTVNYLIKKGIDPTRLVAKGYGESIHIARNTNRDGTDNPEGRQRNRRTEFKILEIGQLIKKEEEDDDKYFKNDGLIKKNDN
;
A
#
# COMPACT_ATOMS: atom_id res chain seq x y z
N MET A 1 46.51 -58.05 9.27
CA MET A 1 45.16 -57.94 8.65
C MET A 1 44.09 -57.23 9.50
N ARG A 2 44.17 -57.34 10.86
CA ARG A 2 43.11 -56.71 11.72
C ARG A 2 43.09 -55.17 11.75
N ALA A 3 44.21 -54.47 11.56
CA ALA A 3 44.29 -53.03 11.60
C ALA A 3 43.69 -52.33 10.31
N ARG A 4 43.82 -52.97 9.13
CA ARG A 4 43.29 -52.44 7.87
C ARG A 4 41.77 -52.56 7.82
N SER A 5 41.17 -53.61 8.40
CA SER A 5 39.71 -53.79 8.45
C SER A 5 39.02 -52.77 9.38
N ALA A 6 39.67 -52.37 10.47
CA ALA A 6 39.11 -51.33 11.39
C ALA A 6 39.12 -49.93 10.77
N ILE A 7 40.17 -49.60 10.00
CA ILE A 7 40.24 -48.27 9.31
C ILE A 7 39.22 -48.20 8.18
N VAL A 8 39.02 -49.27 7.42
CA VAL A 8 38.00 -49.30 6.35
C VAL A 8 36.58 -49.21 6.92
N LEU A 9 36.33 -49.89 8.07
CA LEU A 9 35.02 -49.80 8.74
C LEU A 9 34.79 -48.42 9.33
N PHE A 10 35.83 -47.75 9.86
CA PHE A 10 35.72 -46.38 10.39
C PHE A 10 35.52 -45.33 9.28
N VAL A 11 36.19 -45.49 8.11
CA VAL A 11 36.01 -44.66 6.93
C VAL A 11 34.64 -44.88 6.28
N LEU A 12 34.16 -46.14 6.23
CA LEU A 12 32.78 -46.43 5.78
C LEU A 12 31.72 -45.86 6.73
N MET A 13 31.90 -45.96 8.07
CA MET A 13 31.00 -45.32 9.04
C MET A 13 31.05 -43.80 8.95
N ALA A 14 32.20 -43.19 8.71
CA ALA A 14 32.31 -41.74 8.50
C ALA A 14 31.66 -41.28 7.20
N MET A 15 31.76 -42.06 6.12
CA MET A 15 31.07 -41.74 4.84
C MET A 15 29.55 -41.96 4.92
N ILE A 16 29.08 -42.93 5.70
CA ILE A 16 27.65 -43.16 5.94
C ILE A 16 27.06 -42.04 6.83
N ALA A 17 27.86 -41.52 7.80
CA ALA A 17 27.41 -40.43 8.66
C ALA A 17 27.28 -39.06 7.95
N CYS A 18 28.08 -38.80 6.90
CA CYS A 18 28.02 -37.54 6.14
C CYS A 18 26.79 -37.42 5.19
N GLY A 19 26.19 -38.52 4.77
CA GLY A 19 25.06 -38.51 3.81
C GLY A 19 23.77 -37.98 4.41
N PRO A 20 23.30 -38.45 5.56
CA PRO A 20 22.05 -37.98 6.19
C PRO A 20 22.13 -36.53 6.65
N GLU A 21 23.26 -36.08 7.20
CA GLU A 21 23.44 -34.68 7.59
C GLU A 21 23.41 -33.72 6.37
N LYS A 22 24.10 -34.08 5.28
CA LYS A 22 24.04 -33.33 4.03
C LYS A 22 22.61 -33.23 3.50
N LYS A 23 21.81 -34.30 3.62
CA LYS A 23 20.39 -34.30 3.25
C LYS A 23 19.59 -33.37 4.15
N ALA A 24 19.79 -33.39 5.45
CA ALA A 24 19.14 -32.49 6.40
C ALA A 24 19.49 -31.03 6.13
N MET A 25 20.76 -30.71 5.88
CA MET A 25 21.22 -29.37 5.49
C MET A 25 20.61 -28.89 4.17
N LYS A 26 20.46 -29.81 3.18
CA LYS A 26 19.72 -29.50 1.94
C LYS A 26 18.25 -29.21 2.25
N SER A 27 17.61 -30.02 3.09
CA SER A 27 16.23 -29.80 3.54
C SER A 27 16.06 -28.42 4.20
N PHE A 28 16.98 -28.02 5.07
CA PHE A 28 16.96 -26.70 5.72
C PHE A 28 16.98 -25.56 4.69
N ARG A 29 17.85 -25.65 3.66
CA ARG A 29 17.93 -24.65 2.58
C ARG A 29 16.65 -24.55 1.72
N TYR A 30 15.84 -25.62 1.72
CA TYR A 30 14.57 -25.67 0.99
C TYR A 30 13.36 -25.47 1.90
N ALA A 31 13.56 -24.94 3.12
CA ALA A 31 12.52 -24.71 4.12
C ALA A 31 11.72 -25.99 4.49
N LYS A 32 12.32 -27.18 4.37
CA LYS A 32 11.69 -28.44 4.79
C LYS A 32 11.99 -28.70 6.26
N TYR A 33 11.47 -27.81 7.11
CA TYR A 33 11.84 -27.74 8.53
C TYR A 33 11.42 -28.99 9.31
N GLU A 34 10.29 -29.60 9.01
CA GLU A 34 9.88 -30.86 9.65
C GLU A 34 10.89 -31.98 9.43
N SER A 35 11.38 -32.13 8.21
CA SER A 35 12.43 -33.10 7.91
C SER A 35 13.72 -32.82 8.70
N VAL A 36 14.08 -31.56 8.91
CA VAL A 36 15.25 -31.12 9.69
C VAL A 36 15.06 -31.41 11.17
N ILE A 37 13.91 -31.03 11.74
CA ILE A 37 13.55 -31.29 13.14
C ILE A 37 13.59 -32.80 13.42
N LYS A 38 12.97 -33.59 12.57
CA LYS A 38 12.98 -35.07 12.72
C LYS A 38 14.38 -35.65 12.75
N TYR A 39 15.23 -35.21 11.82
CA TYR A 39 16.62 -35.69 11.74
C TYR A 39 17.42 -35.31 12.97
N TYR A 40 17.46 -34.01 13.33
CA TYR A 40 18.32 -33.58 14.44
C TYR A 40 17.76 -33.94 15.81
N LYS A 41 16.45 -34.07 16.02
CA LYS A 41 15.88 -34.69 17.22
C LYS A 41 16.36 -36.17 17.38
N GLY A 42 16.53 -36.88 16.27
CA GLY A 42 17.15 -38.20 16.27
C GLY A 42 18.62 -38.18 16.75
N VAL A 43 19.39 -37.15 16.39
CA VAL A 43 20.77 -36.94 16.92
C VAL A 43 20.72 -36.58 18.40
N LEU A 44 19.84 -35.68 18.81
CA LEU A 44 19.72 -35.20 20.21
C LEU A 44 19.28 -36.29 21.20
N ARG A 45 18.55 -37.32 20.76
CA ARG A 45 18.26 -38.50 21.61
C ARG A 45 19.51 -39.18 22.08
N LYS A 46 20.60 -39.16 21.30
CA LYS A 46 21.91 -39.79 21.66
C LYS A 46 22.86 -38.77 22.27
N GLN A 47 22.78 -37.54 21.90
CA GLN A 47 23.67 -36.46 22.31
C GLN A 47 22.86 -35.18 22.63
N PRO A 48 22.21 -35.11 23.82
CA PRO A 48 21.27 -34.00 24.14
C PRO A 48 21.88 -32.60 24.11
N ASN A 49 23.18 -32.47 24.31
CA ASN A 49 23.91 -31.21 24.34
C ASN A 49 24.72 -30.95 23.06
N HIS A 50 24.37 -31.62 21.94
CA HIS A 50 25.04 -31.37 20.66
C HIS A 50 24.63 -30.00 20.10
N GLY A 51 25.46 -28.96 20.27
CA GLY A 51 25.14 -27.56 20.01
C GLY A 51 24.64 -27.31 18.60
N LYS A 52 25.28 -27.84 17.56
CA LYS A 52 24.82 -27.68 16.16
C LYS A 52 23.44 -28.31 15.91
N ALA A 53 23.15 -29.46 16.50
CA ALA A 53 21.85 -30.11 16.35
C ALA A 53 20.76 -29.30 17.05
N ASN A 54 21.04 -28.80 18.26
CA ASN A 54 20.15 -27.87 18.95
C ASN A 54 19.88 -26.62 18.13
N TYR A 55 20.90 -25.99 17.54
CA TYR A 55 20.76 -24.81 16.66
C TYR A 55 19.81 -25.08 15.50
N PHE A 56 19.99 -26.15 14.72
CA PHE A 56 19.11 -26.41 13.56
C PHE A 56 17.71 -26.80 13.95
N VAL A 57 17.48 -27.42 15.10
CA VAL A 57 16.12 -27.65 15.62
C VAL A 57 15.49 -26.33 16.02
N ALA A 58 16.19 -25.48 16.78
CA ALA A 58 15.71 -24.17 17.18
C ALA A 58 15.36 -23.26 15.98
N GLU A 59 16.30 -23.14 15.05
CA GLU A 59 16.07 -22.35 13.82
C GLU A 59 14.92 -22.91 12.97
N SER A 60 14.76 -24.23 12.90
CA SER A 60 13.65 -24.83 12.18
C SER A 60 12.31 -24.51 12.83
N TYR A 61 12.23 -24.53 14.14
CA TYR A 61 11.03 -24.11 14.87
C TYR A 61 10.76 -22.62 14.67
N ARG A 62 11.76 -21.75 14.84
CA ARG A 62 11.62 -20.31 14.64
C ARG A 62 11.13 -19.97 13.23
N LEU A 63 11.78 -20.56 12.20
CA LEU A 63 11.46 -20.30 10.80
C LEU A 63 10.14 -20.92 10.32
N SER A 64 9.56 -21.81 11.11
CA SER A 64 8.23 -22.38 10.89
C SER A 64 7.15 -21.78 11.81
N ASN A 65 7.40 -20.58 12.34
CA ASN A 65 6.49 -19.83 13.23
C ASN A 65 6.13 -20.55 14.54
N ARG A 66 7.07 -21.36 15.06
CA ARG A 66 6.91 -22.14 16.31
C ARG A 66 8.03 -21.81 17.30
N ILE A 67 8.28 -20.53 17.53
CA ILE A 67 9.42 -20.05 18.32
C ILE A 67 9.32 -20.47 19.80
N LYS A 68 8.11 -20.68 20.33
CA LYS A 68 7.90 -21.17 21.71
C LYS A 68 8.61 -22.50 21.93
N GLU A 69 8.53 -23.41 20.96
CA GLU A 69 9.18 -24.72 21.01
C GLU A 69 10.69 -24.62 20.79
N ALA A 70 11.20 -23.52 20.28
CA ALA A 70 12.63 -23.34 20.05
C ALA A 70 13.44 -23.09 21.34
N GLU A 71 12.83 -22.60 22.41
CA GLU A 71 13.48 -22.19 23.66
C GLU A 71 14.46 -23.24 24.22
N PRO A 72 14.05 -24.48 24.51
CA PRO A 72 14.95 -25.48 25.12
C PRO A 72 16.11 -25.86 24.21
N PHE A 73 15.99 -25.60 22.92
CA PHE A 73 17.04 -25.89 21.94
C PHE A 73 17.98 -24.69 21.80
N TYR A 74 17.47 -23.43 21.77
CA TYR A 74 18.35 -22.27 21.79
C TYR A 74 19.21 -22.21 23.05
N ALA A 75 18.67 -22.56 24.19
CA ALA A 75 19.42 -22.64 25.44
C ALA A 75 20.69 -23.53 25.37
N LYS A 76 20.75 -24.45 24.39
CA LYS A 76 21.86 -25.41 24.18
C LYS A 76 22.51 -25.29 22.80
N ALA A 77 22.06 -24.33 22.00
CA ALA A 77 22.59 -24.08 20.67
C ALA A 77 23.99 -23.45 20.73
N GLY A 78 24.87 -23.80 19.81
CA GLY A 78 26.19 -23.23 19.70
C GLY A 78 27.16 -24.13 18.94
N GLY A 79 28.40 -23.69 18.80
CA GLY A 79 29.47 -24.44 18.19
C GLY A 79 30.08 -23.80 16.94
N ARG A 80 31.11 -24.45 16.40
CA ARG A 80 31.90 -23.91 15.29
C ARG A 80 31.02 -23.53 14.07
N GLY A 81 31.07 -22.28 13.67
CA GLY A 81 30.38 -21.77 12.52
C GLY A 81 28.90 -21.34 12.77
N ILE A 82 28.50 -21.27 14.05
CA ILE A 82 27.22 -20.72 14.50
C ILE A 82 27.49 -19.35 15.08
N ASP A 83 26.67 -18.37 14.70
CA ASP A 83 26.68 -17.01 15.22
C ASP A 83 26.01 -16.99 16.60
N GLU A 84 26.84 -16.94 17.66
CA GLU A 84 26.37 -16.99 19.04
C GLU A 84 25.54 -15.77 19.42
N ASP A 85 25.81 -14.58 18.84
CA ASP A 85 25.05 -13.38 19.10
C ASP A 85 23.63 -13.50 18.54
N SER A 86 23.48 -14.03 17.33
CA SER A 86 22.15 -14.33 16.77
C SER A 86 21.42 -15.40 17.59
N VAL A 87 22.12 -16.40 18.11
CA VAL A 87 21.52 -17.40 19.00
C VAL A 87 20.98 -16.74 20.27
N LYS A 88 21.76 -15.85 20.93
CA LYS A 88 21.30 -15.11 22.11
C LYS A 88 20.05 -14.29 21.82
N LEU A 89 20.03 -13.57 20.69
CA LEU A 89 18.86 -12.77 20.30
C LEU A 89 17.59 -13.62 20.16
N TYR A 90 17.66 -14.71 19.40
CA TYR A 90 16.49 -15.56 19.19
C TYR A 90 16.13 -16.43 20.40
N TYR A 91 17.11 -16.73 21.27
CA TYR A 91 16.82 -17.31 22.58
C TYR A 91 15.99 -16.34 23.44
N ALA A 92 16.40 -15.08 23.51
CA ALA A 92 15.60 -14.06 24.21
C ALA A 92 14.19 -13.92 23.64
N LYS A 93 14.04 -13.91 22.31
CA LYS A 93 12.72 -13.87 21.67
C LYS A 93 11.88 -15.10 22.00
N SER A 94 12.48 -16.29 22.08
CA SER A 94 11.76 -17.51 22.50
C SER A 94 11.34 -17.48 23.98
N LEU A 95 12.14 -16.86 24.84
CA LEU A 95 11.77 -16.60 26.24
C LEU A 95 10.60 -15.61 26.34
N GLN A 96 10.62 -14.52 25.56
CA GLN A 96 9.50 -13.57 25.49
C GLN A 96 8.21 -14.28 25.07
N ALA A 97 8.25 -15.08 24.01
CA ALA A 97 7.10 -15.85 23.52
C ALA A 97 6.55 -16.83 24.58
N ASN A 98 7.38 -17.28 25.51
CA ASN A 98 7.01 -18.09 26.66
C ASN A 98 6.76 -17.26 27.94
N SER A 99 6.54 -15.94 27.81
CA SER A 99 6.25 -15.03 28.93
C SER A 99 7.37 -14.91 29.98
N LYS A 100 8.59 -15.36 29.67
CA LYS A 100 9.77 -15.31 30.55
C LYS A 100 10.53 -13.99 30.38
N TYR A 101 9.84 -12.88 30.61
CA TYR A 101 10.36 -11.55 30.31
C TYR A 101 11.62 -11.17 31.10
N ALA A 102 11.73 -11.57 32.38
CA ALA A 102 12.91 -11.29 33.20
C ALA A 102 14.16 -12.02 32.68
N GLU A 103 14.00 -13.31 32.29
CA GLU A 103 15.09 -14.09 31.71
C GLU A 103 15.47 -13.54 30.33
N ALA A 104 14.49 -13.17 29.49
CA ALA A 104 14.71 -12.55 28.19
C ALA A 104 15.51 -11.24 28.32
N ARG A 105 15.15 -10.36 29.27
CA ARG A 105 15.85 -9.12 29.59
C ARG A 105 17.32 -9.40 29.91
N THR A 106 17.61 -10.35 30.80
CA THR A 106 18.99 -10.70 31.17
C THR A 106 19.82 -11.10 29.97
N VAL A 107 19.25 -11.90 29.06
CA VAL A 107 19.95 -12.36 27.84
C VAL A 107 20.18 -11.18 26.89
N LEU A 108 19.20 -10.28 26.73
CA LEU A 108 19.30 -9.11 25.85
C LEU A 108 20.31 -8.10 26.34
N GLU A 109 20.33 -7.81 27.65
CA GLU A 109 21.29 -6.90 28.27
C GLU A 109 22.73 -7.47 28.12
N SER A 110 22.93 -8.78 28.31
CA SER A 110 24.22 -9.41 28.01
C SER A 110 24.59 -9.28 26.52
N LEU A 111 23.65 -9.49 25.61
CA LEU A 111 23.90 -9.36 24.18
C LEU A 111 24.25 -7.90 23.80
N GLU A 112 23.54 -6.92 24.32
CA GLU A 112 23.75 -5.49 24.06
C GLU A 112 25.18 -5.06 24.46
N VAL A 113 25.68 -5.57 25.59
CA VAL A 113 27.03 -5.28 26.10
C VAL A 113 28.10 -6.04 25.33
N ASP A 114 27.89 -7.35 25.07
CA ASP A 114 28.94 -8.27 24.58
C ASP A 114 29.13 -8.17 23.05
N THR A 115 28.08 -7.85 22.29
CA THR A 115 28.15 -7.90 20.82
C THR A 115 28.93 -6.72 20.24
N LYS A 116 29.77 -7.03 19.23
CA LYS A 116 30.46 -6.04 18.40
C LYS A 116 29.69 -5.67 17.14
N ALA A 117 28.57 -6.33 16.88
CA ALA A 117 27.75 -6.13 15.71
C ALA A 117 26.70 -5.05 15.96
N GLU A 118 26.92 -3.84 15.49
CA GLU A 118 26.03 -2.67 15.71
C GLU A 118 24.54 -2.96 15.40
N LYS A 119 24.26 -3.75 14.34
CA LYS A 119 22.90 -4.15 14.02
C LYS A 119 22.27 -5.04 15.10
N LEU A 120 23.01 -5.96 15.67
CA LEU A 120 22.51 -6.85 16.74
C LEU A 120 22.37 -6.09 18.04
N LYS A 121 23.30 -5.17 18.33
CA LYS A 121 23.22 -4.28 19.47
C LYS A 121 21.94 -3.42 19.40
N ALA A 122 21.68 -2.77 18.26
CA ALA A 122 20.47 -1.99 18.05
C ALA A 122 19.19 -2.84 18.19
N ARG A 123 19.21 -4.10 17.72
CA ARG A 123 18.07 -5.02 17.89
C ARG A 123 17.89 -5.42 19.36
N ALA A 124 18.94 -5.74 20.07
CA ALA A 124 18.88 -6.07 21.50
C ALA A 124 18.31 -4.90 22.30
N GLN A 125 18.82 -3.67 22.06
CA GLN A 125 18.31 -2.45 22.70
C GLN A 125 16.82 -2.23 22.42
N LYS A 126 16.41 -2.42 21.17
CA LYS A 126 14.99 -2.29 20.79
C LYS A 126 14.09 -3.29 21.52
N GLU A 127 14.54 -4.56 21.67
CA GLU A 127 13.79 -5.57 22.44
C GLU A 127 13.73 -5.18 23.93
N ILE A 128 14.81 -4.63 24.50
CA ILE A 128 14.83 -4.11 25.88
C ILE A 128 13.85 -2.94 26.02
N ASP A 129 13.84 -2.01 25.07
CA ASP A 129 12.89 -0.90 25.05
C ASP A 129 11.44 -1.39 24.93
N GLY A 130 11.21 -2.47 24.15
CA GLY A 130 9.93 -3.15 24.09
C GLY A 130 9.49 -3.69 25.45
N LEU A 131 10.37 -4.39 26.16
CA LEU A 131 10.10 -4.88 27.52
C LEU A 131 9.81 -3.74 28.53
N ASN A 132 10.48 -2.60 28.41
CA ASN A 132 10.20 -1.42 29.23
C ASN A 132 8.84 -0.78 28.89
N TYR A 133 8.42 -0.90 27.62
CA TYR A 133 7.13 -0.41 27.18
C TYR A 133 5.94 -1.24 27.69
N LEU A 134 6.15 -2.53 27.96
CA LEU A 134 5.10 -3.42 28.49
C LEU A 134 4.52 -2.93 29.82
N GLU A 135 5.34 -2.33 30.70
CA GLU A 135 4.91 -1.74 31.96
C GLU A 135 3.91 -0.61 31.71
N LYS A 136 4.19 0.25 30.72
CA LYS A 136 3.28 1.34 30.32
C LYS A 136 2.01 0.83 29.63
N LEU A 137 2.12 -0.24 28.85
CA LEU A 137 0.95 -0.87 28.20
C LEU A 137 0.02 -1.51 29.23
N ALA A 138 0.56 -2.11 30.30
CA ALA A 138 -0.23 -2.72 31.37
C ALA A 138 -1.08 -1.68 32.13
N GLU A 139 -0.66 -0.43 32.20
CA GLU A 139 -1.40 0.67 32.79
C GLU A 139 -2.50 1.24 31.87
N LYS A 140 -2.44 0.93 30.56
CA LYS A 140 -3.41 1.41 29.57
C LYS A 140 -4.77 0.78 29.80
N LYS A 141 -5.79 1.62 30.08
CA LYS A 141 -7.16 1.14 30.17
C LYS A 141 -7.62 0.60 28.82
N SER A 142 -8.04 -0.66 28.80
CA SER A 142 -8.64 -1.27 27.61
C SER A 142 -10.15 -1.27 27.69
N TYR A 143 -10.78 -1.00 26.56
CA TYR A 143 -12.22 -1.10 26.36
C TYR A 143 -12.59 -2.29 25.46
N TYR A 144 -11.60 -3.07 25.05
CA TYR A 144 -11.83 -4.25 24.22
C TYR A 144 -12.32 -5.42 25.07
N LYS A 145 -13.38 -6.08 24.60
CA LYS A 145 -13.79 -7.41 25.04
C LYS A 145 -13.63 -8.38 23.89
N ILE A 146 -12.98 -9.49 24.13
CA ILE A 146 -12.68 -10.50 23.13
C ILE A 146 -13.39 -11.82 23.46
N LYS A 147 -13.68 -12.59 22.40
CA LYS A 147 -14.24 -13.94 22.55
C LYS A 147 -13.75 -14.83 21.42
N ASN A 148 -13.33 -16.07 21.74
CA ASN A 148 -13.01 -17.07 20.72
C ASN A 148 -14.25 -17.35 19.87
N LEU A 149 -14.11 -17.38 18.54
CA LEU A 149 -15.19 -17.67 17.60
C LEU A 149 -15.30 -19.18 17.40
N GLU A 150 -15.69 -19.87 18.49
CA GLU A 150 -15.72 -21.33 18.58
C GLU A 150 -16.51 -22.03 17.47
N ALA A 151 -17.46 -21.34 16.86
CA ALA A 151 -18.29 -21.86 15.78
C ALA A 151 -17.46 -22.18 14.50
N ILE A 152 -16.35 -21.46 14.30
CA ILE A 152 -15.48 -21.62 13.15
C ILE A 152 -14.22 -22.42 13.48
N ASN A 153 -13.64 -22.18 14.67
CA ASN A 153 -12.36 -22.71 15.04
C ASN A 153 -12.39 -24.24 15.23
N THR A 154 -11.33 -24.91 14.78
CA THR A 154 -11.13 -26.35 14.85
C THR A 154 -9.79 -26.66 15.54
N PRO A 155 -9.41 -27.94 15.77
CA PRO A 155 -8.06 -28.26 16.23
C PRO A 155 -6.92 -27.98 15.22
N PHE A 156 -7.24 -27.37 14.09
CA PHE A 156 -6.28 -26.97 13.07
C PHE A 156 -6.03 -25.46 13.16
N THR A 157 -5.62 -24.86 12.03
CA THR A 157 -5.35 -23.44 11.90
C THR A 157 -6.53 -22.75 11.24
N GLU A 158 -7.04 -21.67 11.82
CA GLU A 158 -8.02 -20.75 11.25
C GLU A 158 -7.54 -19.31 11.43
N TYR A 159 -7.31 -18.58 10.31
CA TYR A 159 -6.75 -17.23 10.40
C TYR A 159 -7.22 -16.30 9.27
N ASN A 160 -6.85 -15.02 9.39
CA ASN A 160 -7.13 -13.92 8.46
C ASN A 160 -8.62 -13.82 8.08
N PRO A 161 -9.49 -13.50 9.06
CA PRO A 161 -10.91 -13.32 8.81
C PRO A 161 -11.18 -12.06 7.99
N VAL A 162 -12.01 -12.17 6.95
CA VAL A 162 -12.45 -11.05 6.11
C VAL A 162 -13.96 -11.13 5.91
N TYR A 163 -14.66 -10.06 6.24
CA TYR A 163 -16.11 -9.98 6.04
C TYR A 163 -16.44 -9.25 4.73
N SER A 164 -17.22 -9.87 3.88
CA SER A 164 -17.71 -9.30 2.63
C SER A 164 -19.07 -9.86 2.26
N ASN A 165 -20.04 -9.01 1.90
CA ASN A 165 -21.35 -9.42 1.40
C ASN A 165 -22.11 -10.41 2.33
N ASN A 166 -22.08 -10.21 3.63
CA ASN A 166 -22.66 -11.10 4.64
C ASN A 166 -22.04 -12.51 4.68
N GLU A 167 -20.85 -12.66 4.16
CA GLU A 167 -20.03 -13.85 4.30
C GLU A 167 -18.74 -13.54 5.06
N LEU A 168 -18.31 -14.46 5.90
CA LEU A 168 -17.01 -14.45 6.54
C LEU A 168 -16.10 -15.39 5.77
N TYR A 169 -15.04 -14.85 5.21
CA TYR A 169 -13.97 -15.59 4.57
C TYR A 169 -12.80 -15.76 5.54
N PHE A 170 -12.15 -16.90 5.50
CA PHE A 170 -11.02 -17.20 6.36
C PHE A 170 -10.14 -18.30 5.75
N THR A 171 -8.89 -18.33 6.16
CA THR A 171 -7.95 -19.39 5.79
C THR A 171 -8.00 -20.52 6.80
N SER A 172 -8.03 -21.78 6.36
CA SER A 172 -8.02 -22.94 7.26
C SER A 172 -7.28 -24.14 6.66
N SER A 173 -6.66 -24.94 7.53
CA SER A 173 -6.02 -26.20 7.17
C SER A 173 -6.86 -27.45 7.49
N ARG A 174 -8.14 -27.29 7.83
CA ARG A 174 -9.03 -28.34 8.38
C ARG A 174 -9.29 -29.55 7.49
N ALA A 175 -9.22 -29.40 6.18
CA ALA A 175 -9.53 -30.50 5.23
C ALA A 175 -8.29 -31.24 4.73
N ASN A 176 -7.12 -30.66 4.89
CA ASN A 176 -5.89 -31.23 4.38
C ASN A 176 -5.26 -32.22 5.36
N THR A 177 -4.82 -33.37 4.86
CA THR A 177 -4.11 -34.40 5.66
C THR A 177 -2.60 -34.38 5.43
N LYS A 178 -2.15 -33.77 4.34
CA LYS A 178 -0.75 -33.70 3.96
C LYS A 178 -0.08 -32.53 4.67
N ILE A 179 1.00 -32.82 5.37
CA ILE A 179 1.77 -31.81 6.09
C ILE A 179 2.64 -31.01 5.13
N TYR A 180 2.54 -29.68 5.21
CA TYR A 180 3.46 -28.75 4.59
C TYR A 180 4.76 -28.67 5.41
N GLU A 181 5.87 -29.09 4.82
CA GLU A 181 7.13 -29.28 5.57
C GLU A 181 7.76 -27.97 6.10
N ALA A 182 7.34 -26.81 5.58
CA ALA A 182 7.86 -25.53 6.04
C ALA A 182 7.15 -25.01 7.29
N SER A 183 5.87 -25.30 7.49
CA SER A 183 5.13 -24.91 8.69
C SER A 183 5.03 -26.04 9.71
N GLY A 184 4.97 -27.28 9.25
CA GLY A 184 4.65 -28.45 10.07
C GLY A 184 3.16 -28.66 10.28
N THR A 185 2.32 -27.85 9.64
CA THR A 185 0.86 -27.93 9.64
C THR A 185 0.36 -28.46 8.28
N PRO A 186 -0.89 -28.89 8.14
CA PRO A 186 -1.46 -29.20 6.84
C PRO A 186 -1.49 -27.99 5.92
N PHE A 187 -1.65 -28.24 4.60
CA PHE A 187 -1.85 -27.17 3.62
C PHE A 187 -3.14 -26.39 3.93
N THR A 188 -3.15 -25.12 3.59
CA THR A 188 -4.27 -24.20 3.85
C THR A 188 -5.07 -23.93 2.61
N ASP A 189 -6.39 -23.85 2.79
CA ASP A 189 -7.39 -23.46 1.80
C ASP A 189 -8.20 -22.25 2.30
N ILE A 190 -8.84 -21.53 1.39
CA ILE A 190 -9.76 -20.44 1.73
C ILE A 190 -11.16 -21.01 1.89
N TYR A 191 -11.78 -20.71 3.02
CA TYR A 191 -13.16 -21.08 3.37
C TYR A 191 -14.04 -19.85 3.45
N LYS A 192 -15.36 -20.08 3.38
CA LYS A 192 -16.37 -19.07 3.63
C LYS A 192 -17.53 -19.64 4.42
N ALA A 193 -18.26 -18.77 5.12
CA ALA A 193 -19.51 -19.09 5.81
C ALA A 193 -20.43 -17.86 5.78
N GLU A 194 -21.73 -18.08 5.65
CA GLU A 194 -22.72 -17.03 5.84
C GLU A 194 -22.68 -16.51 7.28
N THR A 195 -22.78 -15.19 7.44
CA THR A 195 -22.71 -14.59 8.77
C THR A 195 -23.49 -13.28 8.86
N ASN A 196 -23.95 -12.99 10.09
CA ASN A 196 -24.43 -11.66 10.46
C ASN A 196 -23.50 -11.12 11.57
N GLY A 197 -22.47 -10.40 11.17
CA GLY A 197 -21.38 -10.01 12.05
C GLY A 197 -20.68 -11.23 12.64
N ALA A 198 -20.64 -11.35 13.97
CA ALA A 198 -20.01 -12.48 14.67
C ALA A 198 -20.93 -13.72 14.81
N ILE A 199 -22.14 -13.69 14.28
CA ILE A 199 -23.07 -14.84 14.31
C ILE A 199 -22.94 -15.61 13.01
N VAL A 200 -22.24 -16.73 13.06
CA VAL A 200 -21.92 -17.56 11.89
C VAL A 200 -22.90 -18.70 11.73
N ASN A 201 -23.41 -18.91 10.52
CA ASN A 201 -24.17 -20.09 10.15
C ASN A 201 -23.20 -21.25 9.85
N VAL A 202 -22.97 -22.10 10.85
CA VAL A 202 -22.01 -23.22 10.75
C VAL A 202 -22.32 -24.23 9.65
N ASN A 203 -23.61 -24.33 9.24
CA ASN A 203 -24.04 -25.26 8.19
C ASN A 203 -23.65 -24.79 6.77
N THR A 204 -23.18 -23.55 6.63
CA THR A 204 -22.77 -22.97 5.36
C THR A 204 -21.26 -22.90 5.19
N ILE A 205 -20.50 -23.42 6.16
CA ILE A 205 -19.03 -23.44 6.08
C ILE A 205 -18.62 -24.35 4.90
N ALA A 206 -17.97 -23.76 3.92
CA ALA A 206 -17.52 -24.46 2.72
C ALA A 206 -16.18 -23.90 2.21
N PRO A 207 -15.32 -24.73 1.61
CA PRO A 207 -14.15 -24.25 0.91
C PRO A 207 -14.56 -23.47 -0.34
N LEU A 208 -13.70 -22.55 -0.80
CA LEU A 208 -13.84 -22.01 -2.15
C LEU A 208 -13.61 -23.10 -3.21
N PRO A 209 -14.08 -22.89 -4.45
CA PRO A 209 -13.91 -23.87 -5.53
C PRO A 209 -12.43 -24.27 -5.75
N ASP A 210 -12.20 -25.48 -6.29
CA ASP A 210 -10.87 -26.02 -6.62
C ASP A 210 -10.06 -25.13 -7.58
N LEU A 211 -10.75 -24.27 -8.33
CA LEU A 211 -10.13 -23.23 -9.15
C LEU A 211 -9.30 -22.23 -8.32
N ILE A 212 -9.71 -21.99 -7.07
CA ILE A 212 -9.04 -21.10 -6.11
C ILE A 212 -8.13 -21.93 -5.21
N ASN A 213 -8.67 -22.99 -4.60
CA ASN A 213 -7.97 -23.90 -3.69
C ASN A 213 -7.36 -25.06 -4.48
N GLU A 214 -6.09 -24.98 -4.82
CA GLU A 214 -5.40 -26.03 -5.54
C GLU A 214 -4.81 -27.09 -4.60
N GLN A 215 -4.90 -28.37 -5.01
CA GLN A 215 -4.39 -29.44 -4.20
C GLN A 215 -2.87 -29.33 -3.91
N ASN A 216 -2.48 -29.38 -2.66
CA ASN A 216 -1.10 -29.28 -2.14
C ASN A 216 -0.42 -27.92 -2.42
N ILE A 217 -1.20 -26.89 -2.57
CA ILE A 217 -0.78 -25.48 -2.56
C ILE A 217 -1.33 -24.87 -1.27
N ASN A 218 -0.73 -23.79 -0.81
CA ASN A 218 -1.29 -22.97 0.27
C ASN A 218 -1.96 -21.76 -0.35
N GLU A 219 -3.27 -21.62 -0.16
CA GLU A 219 -4.01 -20.42 -0.45
C GLU A 219 -4.49 -19.78 0.85
N GLY A 220 -4.48 -18.44 0.88
CA GLY A 220 -4.92 -17.72 2.07
C GLY A 220 -4.79 -16.21 1.97
N CYS A 221 -5.06 -15.52 3.06
CA CYS A 221 -4.92 -14.06 3.16
C CYS A 221 -5.67 -13.33 2.04
N ILE A 222 -6.98 -13.50 2.02
CA ILE A 222 -7.88 -12.94 1.01
C ILE A 222 -8.27 -11.50 1.30
N THR A 223 -8.53 -10.72 0.26
CA THR A 223 -9.19 -9.40 0.33
C THR A 223 -10.09 -9.19 -0.88
N PHE A 224 -11.06 -8.28 -0.77
CA PHE A 224 -12.01 -7.95 -1.83
C PHE A 224 -12.05 -6.46 -2.12
N THR A 225 -12.34 -6.09 -3.37
CA THR A 225 -12.83 -4.74 -3.67
C THR A 225 -14.20 -4.51 -2.98
N PRO A 226 -14.61 -3.26 -2.69
CA PRO A 226 -15.85 -2.96 -1.97
C PRO A 226 -17.11 -3.52 -2.64
N ASP A 227 -17.10 -3.69 -3.97
CA ASP A 227 -18.20 -4.30 -4.72
C ASP A 227 -18.23 -5.85 -4.64
N GLY A 228 -17.24 -6.44 -3.96
CA GLY A 228 -17.08 -7.88 -3.80
C GLY A 228 -16.80 -8.66 -5.10
N LYS A 229 -16.49 -7.96 -6.22
CA LYS A 229 -16.33 -8.59 -7.54
C LYS A 229 -14.89 -8.87 -7.94
N THR A 230 -13.92 -8.31 -7.22
CA THR A 230 -12.51 -8.61 -7.41
C THR A 230 -11.93 -9.11 -6.10
N MET A 231 -11.24 -10.22 -6.17
CA MET A 231 -10.59 -10.89 -5.05
C MET A 231 -9.08 -10.89 -5.29
N VAL A 232 -8.29 -10.54 -4.29
CA VAL A 232 -6.84 -10.76 -4.26
C VAL A 232 -6.51 -11.65 -3.07
N PHE A 233 -5.66 -12.63 -3.28
CA PHE A 233 -5.25 -13.57 -2.23
C PHE A 233 -3.80 -14.02 -2.42
N ALA A 234 -3.17 -14.52 -1.36
CA ALA A 234 -1.84 -15.07 -1.40
C ALA A 234 -1.89 -16.56 -1.77
N LYS A 235 -0.99 -16.97 -2.66
CA LYS A 235 -0.81 -18.36 -3.07
C LYS A 235 0.66 -18.73 -2.97
N GLY A 236 0.94 -19.81 -2.29
CA GLY A 236 2.32 -20.20 -1.99
C GLY A 236 2.60 -21.65 -2.23
N ASN A 237 3.90 -22.01 -2.14
CA ASN A 237 4.38 -23.38 -2.28
C ASN A 237 4.08 -23.99 -3.66
N THR A 238 4.22 -23.18 -4.70
CA THR A 238 4.03 -23.64 -6.09
C THR A 238 5.20 -24.53 -6.58
N GLY A 239 6.28 -24.62 -5.79
CA GLY A 239 7.50 -25.35 -6.15
C GLY A 239 8.41 -24.63 -7.15
N LYS A 240 8.03 -23.43 -7.58
CA LYS A 240 8.80 -22.65 -8.56
C LYS A 240 10.04 -21.98 -7.94
N ARG A 241 10.04 -21.76 -6.63
CA ARG A 241 11.11 -21.06 -5.91
C ARG A 241 11.62 -21.88 -4.71
N LYS A 242 12.79 -21.47 -4.18
CA LYS A 242 13.39 -22.12 -3.01
C LYS A 242 12.98 -21.42 -1.72
N GLY A 243 12.64 -22.23 -0.72
CA GLY A 243 12.41 -21.76 0.64
C GLY A 243 11.15 -20.89 0.77
N SER A 244 11.24 -19.92 1.67
CA SER A 244 10.15 -19.01 2.03
C SER A 244 9.84 -17.90 0.99
N TYR A 245 10.43 -17.96 -0.18
CA TYR A 245 10.21 -16.97 -1.24
C TYR A 245 9.16 -17.39 -2.28
N ASP A 246 8.48 -18.50 -2.07
CA ASP A 246 7.47 -19.04 -3.00
C ASP A 246 6.06 -18.66 -2.55
N VAL A 247 5.81 -17.36 -2.40
CA VAL A 247 4.48 -16.78 -2.13
C VAL A 247 4.29 -15.55 -3.00
N ASP A 248 3.20 -15.54 -3.76
CA ASP A 248 2.80 -14.47 -4.66
C ASP A 248 1.32 -14.11 -4.47
N LEU A 249 0.94 -12.91 -4.88
CA LEU A 249 -0.43 -12.45 -4.90
C LEU A 249 -1.11 -12.79 -6.23
N TYR A 250 -2.35 -13.29 -6.15
CA TYR A 250 -3.19 -13.65 -7.29
C TYR A 250 -4.50 -12.88 -7.24
N LEU A 251 -5.04 -12.57 -8.41
CA LEU A 251 -6.31 -11.87 -8.59
C LEU A 251 -7.29 -12.76 -9.34
N SER A 252 -8.52 -12.87 -8.82
CA SER A 252 -9.66 -13.43 -9.53
C SER A 252 -10.82 -12.44 -9.56
N ARG A 253 -11.67 -12.55 -10.57
CA ARG A 253 -12.87 -11.71 -10.72
C ARG A 253 -14.13 -12.57 -10.70
N TYR A 254 -15.18 -12.03 -10.11
CA TYR A 254 -16.50 -12.65 -10.13
C TYR A 254 -17.25 -12.23 -11.38
N ARG A 255 -17.53 -13.19 -12.28
CA ARG A 255 -18.24 -12.96 -13.53
C ARG A 255 -19.26 -14.07 -13.76
N ASN A 256 -20.45 -13.72 -14.25
CA ASN A 256 -21.51 -14.69 -14.60
C ASN A 256 -21.84 -15.68 -13.46
N GLY A 257 -21.80 -15.23 -12.22
CA GLY A 257 -22.15 -16.05 -11.05
C GLY A 257 -21.02 -16.94 -10.51
N ALA A 258 -19.78 -16.81 -11.01
CA ALA A 258 -18.64 -17.61 -10.56
C ALA A 258 -17.33 -16.80 -10.54
N TRP A 259 -16.37 -17.26 -9.75
CA TRP A 259 -14.98 -16.80 -9.83
C TRP A 259 -14.30 -17.37 -11.07
N ILE A 260 -13.53 -16.52 -11.78
CA ILE A 260 -12.74 -16.96 -12.93
C ILE A 260 -11.32 -17.38 -12.48
N GLU A 261 -10.57 -18.01 -13.40
CA GLU A 261 -9.19 -18.45 -13.18
C GLU A 261 -8.33 -17.36 -12.55
N PRO A 262 -7.67 -17.59 -11.40
CA PRO A 262 -6.79 -16.62 -10.79
C PRO A 262 -5.53 -16.37 -11.62
N VAL A 263 -5.16 -15.11 -11.76
CA VAL A 263 -3.92 -14.71 -12.43
C VAL A 263 -2.97 -14.05 -11.45
N PRO A 264 -1.64 -14.26 -11.55
CA PRO A 264 -0.68 -13.56 -10.73
C PRO A 264 -0.74 -12.06 -11.03
N ILE A 265 -0.68 -11.21 -9.99
CA ILE A 265 -0.70 -9.77 -10.19
C ILE A 265 0.67 -9.26 -10.65
N ASN A 266 0.65 -8.18 -11.43
CA ASN A 266 1.85 -7.65 -12.10
C ASN A 266 2.89 -7.00 -11.18
N ILE A 267 2.60 -6.82 -9.89
CA ILE A 267 3.55 -6.29 -8.90
C ILE A 267 4.35 -7.38 -8.18
N ASN A 268 4.00 -8.65 -8.35
CA ASN A 268 4.83 -9.75 -7.86
C ASN A 268 6.23 -9.68 -8.48
N THR A 269 7.22 -10.10 -7.71
CA THR A 269 8.60 -10.15 -8.21
C THR A 269 8.76 -11.32 -9.17
N VAL A 270 8.73 -11.06 -10.46
CA VAL A 270 8.82 -12.10 -11.51
C VAL A 270 10.25 -12.57 -11.68
N ILE A 271 10.44 -13.91 -11.72
CA ILE A 271 11.67 -14.52 -12.26
C ILE A 271 11.68 -14.23 -13.76
N ARG A 272 12.63 -13.43 -14.23
CA ARG A 272 12.90 -13.38 -15.67
C ARG A 272 13.61 -14.66 -16.05
N GLU A 273 13.05 -15.44 -16.95
CA GLU A 273 13.68 -16.65 -17.51
C GLU A 273 15.08 -16.37 -18.09
N SER A 274 15.35 -15.12 -18.48
CA SER A 274 16.63 -14.65 -18.96
C SER A 274 17.73 -14.56 -17.90
N ASP A 275 17.39 -14.60 -16.60
CA ASP A 275 18.35 -14.60 -15.49
C ASP A 275 17.88 -15.48 -14.33
N PRO A 276 18.08 -16.81 -14.44
CA PRO A 276 17.77 -17.75 -13.35
C PRO A 276 18.64 -17.56 -12.09
N SER A 277 19.71 -16.76 -12.18
CA SER A 277 20.57 -16.42 -11.04
C SER A 277 20.07 -15.17 -10.29
N SER A 278 19.06 -14.49 -10.81
CA SER A 278 18.45 -13.31 -10.18
C SER A 278 17.95 -13.68 -8.77
N THR A 279 18.54 -13.07 -7.77
CA THR A 279 18.18 -13.21 -6.34
C THR A 279 17.08 -12.24 -5.92
N ASN A 280 16.30 -11.69 -6.88
CA ASN A 280 15.29 -10.67 -6.66
C ASN A 280 13.90 -11.26 -6.45
N TYR A 281 13.79 -12.34 -5.68
CA TYR A 281 12.49 -12.87 -5.26
C TYR A 281 12.03 -12.12 -4.03
N SER A 282 10.73 -11.85 -3.96
CA SER A 282 10.07 -11.43 -2.75
C SER A 282 9.00 -12.43 -2.35
N TRP A 283 8.70 -12.45 -1.08
CA TRP A 283 7.47 -12.97 -0.53
C TRP A 283 6.48 -11.80 -0.54
N ASP A 284 5.44 -11.90 -1.35
CA ASP A 284 4.37 -10.91 -1.44
C ASP A 284 3.08 -11.56 -0.91
N SER A 285 2.53 -11.02 0.20
CA SER A 285 1.41 -11.67 0.91
C SER A 285 0.52 -10.66 1.65
N THR A 286 -0.46 -11.19 2.39
CA THR A 286 -1.39 -10.45 3.26
C THR A 286 -1.98 -9.19 2.61
N PRO A 287 -2.68 -9.33 1.47
CA PRO A 287 -3.24 -8.20 0.76
C PRO A 287 -4.44 -7.59 1.49
N ALA A 288 -4.63 -6.29 1.39
CA ALA A 288 -5.81 -5.57 1.86
C ALA A 288 -6.15 -4.39 0.95
N PHE A 289 -7.37 -4.31 0.45
CA PHE A 289 -7.82 -3.14 -0.29
C PHE A 289 -8.15 -1.97 0.64
N SER A 290 -7.91 -0.76 0.15
CA SER A 290 -8.48 0.45 0.73
C SER A 290 -10.02 0.42 0.61
N PRO A 291 -10.75 1.20 1.44
CA PRO A 291 -12.21 1.24 1.38
C PRO A 291 -12.80 1.70 0.04
N ASP A 292 -12.04 2.40 -0.78
CA ASP A 292 -12.42 2.77 -2.15
C ASP A 292 -12.08 1.70 -3.20
N GLY A 293 -11.35 0.65 -2.81
CA GLY A 293 -10.97 -0.46 -3.68
C GLY A 293 -9.86 -0.17 -4.67
N ARG A 294 -9.18 0.98 -4.59
CA ARG A 294 -8.18 1.39 -5.58
C ARG A 294 -6.75 1.20 -5.14
N THR A 295 -6.51 1.18 -3.85
CA THR A 295 -5.18 0.93 -3.30
C THR A 295 -5.12 -0.46 -2.69
N LEU A 296 -4.16 -1.26 -3.12
CA LEU A 296 -3.84 -2.52 -2.49
C LEU A 296 -2.67 -2.31 -1.55
N TYR A 297 -2.88 -2.58 -0.27
CA TYR A 297 -1.82 -2.71 0.71
C TYR A 297 -1.39 -4.17 0.80
N PHE A 298 -0.11 -4.43 1.00
CA PHE A 298 0.41 -5.79 1.08
C PHE A 298 1.75 -5.83 1.81
N SER A 299 2.15 -6.99 2.33
CA SER A 299 3.46 -7.18 2.92
C SER A 299 4.44 -7.79 1.92
N SER A 300 5.70 -7.34 1.96
CA SER A 300 6.74 -7.81 1.07
C SER A 300 8.13 -7.71 1.68
N ASN A 301 8.99 -8.69 1.43
CA ASN A 301 10.43 -8.64 1.78
C ASN A 301 11.31 -8.22 0.59
N ARG A 302 10.73 -7.48 -0.36
CA ARG A 302 11.48 -6.96 -1.53
C ARG A 302 12.62 -6.05 -1.12
N LYS A 303 13.65 -5.98 -1.96
CA LYS A 303 14.83 -5.16 -1.70
C LYS A 303 14.45 -3.68 -1.50
N GLY A 304 15.12 -3.03 -0.55
CA GLY A 304 14.92 -1.62 -0.23
C GLY A 304 13.94 -1.39 0.92
N GLY A 305 13.46 -2.44 1.59
CA GLY A 305 12.70 -2.35 2.83
C GLY A 305 13.57 -2.04 4.06
N TYR A 306 12.91 -1.84 5.19
CA TYR A 306 13.52 -1.50 6.48
C TYR A 306 13.80 -2.74 7.33
N GLY A 307 12.99 -3.80 7.16
CA GLY A 307 13.03 -4.98 8.00
C GLY A 307 12.97 -6.31 7.27
N GLY A 308 12.23 -7.24 7.86
CA GLY A 308 11.94 -8.55 7.31
C GLY A 308 10.87 -8.46 6.20
N LEU A 309 9.61 -8.33 6.59
CA LEU A 309 8.49 -7.95 5.75
C LEU A 309 8.15 -6.49 6.04
N ASP A 310 8.00 -5.68 5.01
CA ASP A 310 7.52 -4.31 5.13
C ASP A 310 6.14 -4.20 4.49
N LEU A 311 5.35 -3.23 4.94
CA LEU A 311 4.11 -2.84 4.29
C LEU A 311 4.37 -1.92 3.10
N TYR A 312 3.72 -2.24 2.00
CA TYR A 312 3.71 -1.48 0.76
C TYR A 312 2.28 -1.16 0.33
N SER A 313 2.13 -0.17 -0.52
CA SER A 313 0.90 0.12 -1.24
C SER A 313 1.14 0.10 -2.75
N ALA A 314 0.11 -0.26 -3.52
CA ALA A 314 0.10 -0.18 -4.97
C ALA A 314 -1.28 0.27 -5.45
N GLN A 315 -1.31 1.16 -6.44
CA GLN A 315 -2.57 1.66 -7.00
C GLN A 315 -3.08 0.73 -8.10
N MET A 316 -4.37 0.44 -8.09
CA MET A 316 -5.05 -0.35 -9.12
C MET A 316 -5.70 0.60 -10.14
N ASP A 317 -5.36 0.44 -11.43
CA ASP A 317 -6.00 1.17 -12.52
C ASP A 317 -7.38 0.60 -12.87
N SER A 318 -8.11 1.26 -13.76
CA SER A 318 -9.45 0.84 -14.22
C SER A 318 -9.46 -0.53 -14.92
N ARG A 319 -8.31 -1.01 -15.37
CA ARG A 319 -8.15 -2.35 -15.98
C ARG A 319 -7.81 -3.42 -14.95
N GLY A 320 -7.60 -3.04 -13.68
CA GLY A 320 -7.21 -3.94 -12.58
C GLY A 320 -5.73 -4.29 -12.57
N ARG A 321 -4.86 -3.46 -13.17
CA ARG A 321 -3.40 -3.58 -13.08
C ARG A 321 -2.91 -2.72 -11.94
N PHE A 322 -1.91 -3.20 -11.24
CA PHE A 322 -1.31 -2.48 -10.12
C PHE A 322 -0.04 -1.74 -10.56
N GLY A 323 0.16 -0.55 -10.04
CA GLY A 323 1.33 0.29 -10.29
C GLY A 323 1.70 1.16 -9.10
N LYS A 324 2.71 2.02 -9.27
CA LYS A 324 3.13 2.99 -8.26
C LYS A 324 3.36 2.37 -6.88
N ILE A 325 4.18 1.31 -6.83
CA ILE A 325 4.49 0.63 -5.58
C ILE A 325 5.25 1.59 -4.66
N LYS A 326 4.72 1.85 -3.47
CA LYS A 326 5.34 2.69 -2.43
C LYS A 326 5.53 1.87 -1.15
N ASN A 327 6.72 1.94 -0.53
CA ASN A 327 6.93 1.50 0.84
C ASN A 327 6.26 2.51 1.78
N LEU A 328 5.57 2.06 2.83
CA LEU A 328 4.85 2.96 3.75
C LEU A 328 5.78 3.78 4.67
N GLY A 329 7.08 3.57 4.57
CA GLY A 329 8.09 4.38 5.25
C GLY A 329 8.46 3.90 6.65
N PRO A 330 9.51 4.50 7.25
CA PRO A 330 10.10 4.06 8.51
C PRO A 330 9.25 4.41 9.75
N GLU A 331 8.20 5.21 9.58
CA GLU A 331 7.26 5.52 10.67
C GLU A 331 6.29 4.35 10.91
N ILE A 332 6.03 3.54 9.88
CA ILE A 332 5.14 2.37 9.92
C ILE A 332 5.96 1.09 9.90
N ASN A 333 6.95 0.99 9.01
CA ASN A 333 7.80 -0.18 8.88
C ASN A 333 8.98 -0.13 9.85
N SER A 334 9.28 -1.25 10.47
CA SER A 334 10.32 -1.38 11.48
C SER A 334 11.50 -2.26 10.99
N ALA A 335 12.43 -2.58 11.87
CA ALA A 335 13.47 -3.57 11.58
C ALA A 335 12.99 -5.03 11.72
N GLY A 336 11.76 -5.24 12.19
CA GLY A 336 11.09 -6.55 12.25
C GLY A 336 10.31 -6.86 10.98
N SER A 337 9.14 -7.43 11.13
CA SER A 337 8.22 -7.74 10.04
C SER A 337 6.86 -7.12 10.31
N GLU A 338 6.32 -6.41 9.34
CA GLU A 338 4.99 -5.86 9.32
C GLU A 338 4.14 -6.64 8.31
N SER A 339 2.95 -7.07 8.74
CA SER A 339 2.05 -7.88 7.91
C SER A 339 0.58 -7.69 8.29
N PHE A 340 -0.32 -8.36 7.56
CA PHE A 340 -1.75 -8.30 7.77
C PHE A 340 -2.30 -6.88 7.86
N PRO A 341 -2.03 -6.01 6.87
CA PRO A 341 -2.64 -4.69 6.84
C PRO A 341 -4.16 -4.80 6.72
N TYR A 342 -4.86 -3.87 7.31
CA TYR A 342 -6.29 -3.63 7.13
C TYR A 342 -6.56 -2.12 7.17
N VAL A 343 -7.35 -1.62 6.25
CA VAL A 343 -7.73 -0.21 6.21
C VAL A 343 -9.21 -0.08 6.55
N SER A 344 -9.50 0.58 7.66
CA SER A 344 -10.86 0.79 8.11
C SER A 344 -11.58 1.86 7.28
N GLU A 345 -12.92 1.89 7.38
CA GLU A 345 -13.77 2.82 6.67
C GLU A 345 -13.36 4.31 6.83
N ASN A 346 -12.82 4.70 7.97
CA ASN A 346 -12.30 6.06 8.22
C ASN A 346 -10.82 6.25 7.87
N GLY A 347 -10.21 5.31 7.13
CA GLY A 347 -8.85 5.41 6.61
C GLY A 347 -7.73 5.06 7.60
N LYS A 348 -8.05 4.57 8.82
CA LYS A 348 -7.02 4.09 9.75
C LYS A 348 -6.45 2.77 9.25
N ILE A 349 -5.13 2.66 9.28
CA ILE A 349 -4.43 1.42 8.94
C ILE A 349 -4.18 0.65 10.22
N TYR A 350 -4.63 -0.61 10.26
CA TYR A 350 -4.26 -1.60 11.26
C TYR A 350 -3.28 -2.58 10.63
N PHE A 351 -2.35 -3.08 11.41
CA PHE A 351 -1.38 -4.07 10.93
C PHE A 351 -0.80 -4.86 12.09
N SER A 352 -0.09 -5.94 11.80
CA SER A 352 0.60 -6.74 12.80
C SER A 352 2.10 -6.64 12.63
N SER A 353 2.84 -6.56 13.72
CA SER A 353 4.30 -6.43 13.71
C SER A 353 4.98 -7.18 14.85
N ASP A 354 6.14 -7.79 14.54
CA ASP A 354 7.08 -8.33 15.53
C ASP A 354 8.27 -7.38 15.77
N GLY A 355 8.21 -6.21 15.17
CA GLY A 355 9.30 -5.22 15.23
C GLY A 355 8.97 -3.96 16.01
N HIS A 356 7.71 -3.61 16.21
CA HIS A 356 7.28 -2.55 17.14
C HIS A 356 7.21 -3.08 18.58
N PRO A 357 7.30 -2.19 19.61
CA PRO A 357 7.18 -2.59 21.01
C PRO A 357 5.85 -3.27 21.32
N GLY A 358 5.86 -4.49 21.86
CA GLY A 358 4.68 -5.29 22.09
C GLY A 358 4.85 -6.41 23.10
N TYR A 359 3.81 -7.21 23.29
CA TYR A 359 3.74 -8.27 24.30
C TYR A 359 4.38 -9.57 23.86
N GLY A 360 4.28 -9.90 22.57
CA GLY A 360 4.60 -11.21 22.06
C GLY A 360 5.44 -11.18 20.80
N MET A 361 5.11 -12.08 19.90
CA MET A 361 5.73 -12.18 18.61
C MET A 361 5.14 -11.15 17.66
N MET A 362 3.93 -11.39 17.19
CA MET A 362 3.15 -10.44 16.43
C MET A 362 2.11 -9.77 17.32
N ASP A 363 2.11 -8.46 17.37
CA ASP A 363 1.08 -7.67 18.00
C ASP A 363 0.35 -6.82 16.97
N ILE A 364 -0.90 -6.49 17.22
CA ILE A 364 -1.73 -5.62 16.37
C ILE A 364 -1.53 -4.16 16.76
N PHE A 365 -1.27 -3.34 15.74
CA PHE A 365 -1.07 -1.91 15.87
C PHE A 365 -2.08 -1.13 15.02
N VAL A 366 -2.28 0.14 15.37
CA VAL A 366 -3.03 1.10 14.58
C VAL A 366 -2.20 2.32 14.27
N VAL A 367 -2.29 2.80 13.04
CA VAL A 367 -1.68 4.05 12.59
C VAL A 367 -2.65 5.20 12.88
N ASN A 368 -2.24 6.11 13.72
CA ASN A 368 -2.94 7.35 14.00
C ASN A 368 -2.14 8.52 13.40
N ARG A 369 -2.85 9.53 12.89
CA ARG A 369 -2.25 10.80 12.45
C ARG A 369 -2.63 11.88 13.46
N ALA A 370 -1.66 12.41 14.17
CA ALA A 370 -1.85 13.45 15.17
C ALA A 370 -0.89 14.63 14.89
N ASN A 371 -1.42 15.83 14.73
CA ASN A 371 -0.63 17.06 14.47
C ASN A 371 0.33 16.93 13.27
N GLY A 372 -0.10 16.27 12.19
CA GLY A 372 0.70 16.05 10.99
C GLY A 372 1.80 15.00 11.14
N LYS A 373 1.80 14.24 12.25
CA LYS A 373 2.75 13.14 12.50
C LYS A 373 2.04 11.80 12.47
N THR A 374 2.68 10.82 11.87
CA THR A 374 2.28 9.43 11.97
C THR A 374 2.69 8.87 13.32
N VAL A 375 1.75 8.25 14.04
CA VAL A 375 2.00 7.59 15.33
C VAL A 375 1.46 6.16 15.24
N VAL A 376 2.34 5.19 15.47
CA VAL A 376 1.98 3.77 15.54
C VAL A 376 1.70 3.42 17.00
N GLU A 377 0.51 2.89 17.26
CA GLU A 377 0.03 2.61 18.62
C GLU A 377 -0.34 1.13 18.76
N ASN A 378 0.21 0.46 19.79
CA ASN A 378 -0.16 -0.91 20.16
C ASN A 378 -1.58 -0.91 20.75
N LEU A 379 -2.45 -1.83 20.30
CA LEU A 379 -3.83 -1.91 20.79
C LEU A 379 -3.93 -2.34 22.26
N GLY A 380 -2.88 -2.97 22.80
CA GLY A 380 -2.85 -3.40 24.20
C GLY A 380 -3.67 -4.66 24.46
N GLN A 381 -3.66 -5.10 25.71
CA GLN A 381 -4.51 -6.22 26.15
C GLN A 381 -5.99 -5.80 26.22
N PRO A 382 -6.94 -6.71 25.98
CA PRO A 382 -6.75 -8.14 25.71
C PRO A 382 -6.60 -8.48 24.21
N VAL A 383 -6.58 -7.49 23.30
CA VAL A 383 -6.41 -7.75 21.87
C VAL A 383 -5.04 -8.39 21.63
N ASN A 384 -3.99 -7.76 22.11
CA ASN A 384 -2.65 -8.31 22.07
C ASN A 384 -2.33 -9.15 23.31
N SER A 385 -1.53 -10.18 23.12
CA SER A 385 -1.13 -11.14 24.13
C SER A 385 0.35 -11.51 23.97
N THR A 386 0.85 -12.49 24.72
CA THR A 386 2.19 -13.03 24.55
C THR A 386 2.34 -13.98 23.35
N ALA A 387 1.26 -14.22 22.64
CA ALA A 387 1.17 -15.05 21.46
C ALA A 387 1.30 -14.22 20.18
N ASP A 388 1.11 -14.84 19.01
CA ASP A 388 0.90 -14.09 17.77
C ASP A 388 -0.54 -13.58 17.73
N ASP A 389 -0.71 -12.27 17.58
CA ASP A 389 -1.99 -11.61 17.41
C ASP A 389 -1.97 -10.83 16.11
N PHE A 390 -2.85 -11.18 15.15
CA PHE A 390 -2.77 -10.67 13.80
C PHE A 390 -4.10 -10.69 13.04
N GLY A 391 -4.09 -10.14 11.80
CA GLY A 391 -5.22 -10.25 10.88
C GLY A 391 -6.49 -9.57 11.37
N MET A 392 -6.38 -8.36 11.93
CA MET A 392 -7.53 -7.60 12.38
C MET A 392 -8.42 -7.16 11.23
N PHE A 393 -9.72 -7.29 11.39
CA PHE A 393 -10.75 -6.83 10.47
C PHE A 393 -11.95 -6.26 11.24
N LEU A 394 -12.43 -5.08 10.87
CA LEU A 394 -13.61 -4.45 11.44
C LEU A 394 -14.79 -4.59 10.48
N PHE A 395 -15.87 -5.23 10.89
CA PHE A 395 -17.15 -5.22 10.16
C PHE A 395 -18.11 -4.12 10.63
N LYS A 396 -17.80 -3.48 11.77
CA LYS A 396 -18.36 -2.22 12.25
C LYS A 396 -17.25 -1.43 12.96
N PRO A 397 -17.40 -0.12 13.15
CA PRO A 397 -16.36 0.69 13.80
C PRO A 397 -15.94 0.22 15.19
N ASP A 398 -16.85 -0.39 15.93
CA ASP A 398 -16.67 -0.83 17.32
C ASP A 398 -16.44 -2.34 17.46
N ARG A 399 -16.47 -3.13 16.38
CA ARG A 399 -16.37 -4.58 16.48
C ARG A 399 -15.84 -5.24 15.22
N GLY A 400 -15.24 -6.39 15.41
CA GLY A 400 -14.62 -7.12 14.32
C GLY A 400 -14.07 -8.47 14.72
N PHE A 401 -13.07 -8.89 13.95
CA PHE A 401 -12.37 -10.15 14.13
C PHE A 401 -10.86 -9.90 14.17
N PHE A 402 -10.14 -10.84 14.75
CA PHE A 402 -8.70 -10.96 14.64
C PHE A 402 -8.29 -12.44 14.84
N THR A 403 -7.04 -12.74 14.59
CA THR A 403 -6.49 -14.08 14.77
C THR A 403 -5.50 -14.09 15.93
N SER A 404 -5.47 -15.19 16.69
CA SER A 404 -4.50 -15.38 17.75
C SER A 404 -4.23 -16.86 18.02
N ASN A 405 -2.95 -17.20 18.31
CA ASN A 405 -2.57 -18.52 18.80
C ASN A 405 -2.33 -18.54 20.31
N ARG A 406 -3.10 -17.73 21.03
CA ARG A 406 -3.05 -17.65 22.49
C ARG A 406 -3.54 -18.93 23.17
N GLU A 407 -3.04 -19.15 24.39
CA GLU A 407 -3.49 -20.27 25.20
C GLU A 407 -5.00 -20.24 25.43
N GLY A 408 -5.63 -21.41 25.42
CA GLY A 408 -7.09 -21.57 25.56
C GLY A 408 -7.85 -21.53 24.24
N GLY A 409 -7.18 -21.41 23.10
CA GLY A 409 -7.76 -21.66 21.78
C GLY A 409 -8.05 -23.13 21.51
N LYS A 410 -8.63 -23.43 20.34
CA LYS A 410 -8.92 -24.80 19.90
C LYS A 410 -7.81 -25.40 19.06
N GLY A 411 -7.17 -24.57 18.23
CA GLY A 411 -6.16 -24.97 17.27
C GLY A 411 -4.82 -24.29 17.48
N ASP A 412 -4.05 -24.20 16.38
CA ASP A 412 -2.78 -23.48 16.34
C ASP A 412 -3.05 -21.97 16.27
N ASP A 413 -3.74 -21.52 15.21
CA ASP A 413 -4.28 -20.17 15.10
C ASP A 413 -5.80 -20.23 15.16
N ASP A 414 -6.42 -19.40 15.97
CA ASP A 414 -7.87 -19.30 16.15
C ASP A 414 -8.38 -17.90 15.81
N ILE A 415 -9.57 -17.80 15.23
CA ILE A 415 -10.25 -16.54 15.01
C ILE A 415 -11.00 -16.13 16.28
N TYR A 416 -10.80 -14.90 16.69
CA TYR A 416 -11.49 -14.24 17.80
C TYR A 416 -12.37 -13.12 17.25
N THR A 417 -13.47 -12.84 17.95
CA THR A 417 -14.25 -11.63 17.77
C THR A 417 -13.99 -10.65 18.90
N PHE A 418 -14.12 -9.36 18.63
CA PHE A 418 -13.99 -8.33 19.65
C PHE A 418 -15.11 -7.29 19.57
N ILE A 419 -15.35 -6.62 20.70
CA ILE A 419 -16.13 -5.39 20.81
C ILE A 419 -15.27 -4.36 21.53
N ASN A 420 -15.18 -3.15 20.99
CA ASN A 420 -14.59 -2.00 21.65
C ASN A 420 -15.71 -1.16 22.27
N GLU A 421 -15.80 -1.17 23.61
CA GLU A 421 -16.82 -0.45 24.39
C GLU A 421 -16.31 0.93 24.84
N ASP A 422 -15.32 1.51 24.18
CA ASP A 422 -14.85 2.86 24.50
C ASP A 422 -16.00 3.86 24.28
N PRO A 423 -16.50 4.52 25.35
CA PRO A 423 -17.59 5.50 25.23
C PRO A 423 -17.18 6.73 24.41
N ASN A 424 -15.88 6.95 24.25
CA ASN A 424 -15.33 8.04 23.45
C ASN A 424 -15.03 7.61 22.00
N LEU A 425 -15.25 6.35 21.65
CA LEU A 425 -15.04 5.90 20.28
C LEU A 425 -16.00 6.63 19.34
N LYS A 426 -15.44 7.43 18.47
CA LYS A 426 -16.17 8.19 17.45
C LYS A 426 -15.48 7.99 16.12
N VAL A 427 -16.27 7.78 15.09
CA VAL A 427 -15.81 7.63 13.72
C VAL A 427 -16.46 8.71 12.88
N VAL A 428 -15.65 9.48 12.19
CA VAL A 428 -16.13 10.49 11.25
C VAL A 428 -15.79 10.04 9.83
N ASN A 429 -16.80 9.94 8.99
CA ASN A 429 -16.65 9.72 7.57
C ASN A 429 -16.75 11.05 6.86
N TYR A 430 -15.73 11.42 6.11
CA TYR A 430 -15.73 12.64 5.33
C TYR A 430 -15.98 12.33 3.86
N SER A 431 -16.84 13.13 3.24
CA SER A 431 -17.13 13.07 1.81
C SER A 431 -17.00 14.45 1.20
N LEU A 432 -16.59 14.53 -0.06
CA LEU A 432 -16.58 15.74 -0.89
C LEU A 432 -17.58 15.54 -2.01
N GLN A 433 -18.70 16.27 -1.97
CA GLN A 433 -19.65 16.31 -3.08
C GLN A 433 -19.48 17.58 -3.89
N GLY A 434 -19.79 17.49 -5.17
CA GLY A 434 -19.75 18.66 -6.02
C GLY A 434 -20.67 18.56 -7.21
N ILE A 435 -20.78 19.68 -7.94
CA ILE A 435 -21.55 19.75 -9.17
C ILE A 435 -20.68 20.40 -10.24
N THR A 436 -20.70 19.81 -11.44
CA THR A 436 -20.00 20.33 -12.61
C THR A 436 -20.91 21.28 -13.39
N TYR A 437 -20.36 22.44 -13.77
CA TYR A 437 -21.06 23.51 -14.50
C TYR A 437 -20.26 24.01 -15.70
N LEU A 438 -20.97 24.57 -16.66
CA LEU A 438 -20.41 25.50 -17.61
C LEU A 438 -21.01 26.89 -17.38
N ILE A 439 -20.32 27.95 -17.84
CA ILE A 439 -20.84 29.31 -17.83
C ILE A 439 -21.35 29.64 -19.23
N ARG A 440 -22.60 30.04 -19.31
CA ARG A 440 -23.23 30.56 -20.54
C ARG A 440 -22.76 32.00 -20.86
N LYS A 441 -23.02 32.48 -22.09
CA LYS A 441 -22.66 33.82 -22.52
C LYS A 441 -23.36 34.94 -21.71
N ASP A 442 -24.51 34.65 -21.11
CA ASP A 442 -25.24 35.55 -20.21
C ASP A 442 -24.74 35.46 -18.74
N SER A 443 -23.63 34.79 -18.50
CA SER A 443 -23.02 34.57 -17.19
C SER A 443 -23.82 33.66 -16.24
N THR A 444 -24.85 32.98 -16.71
CA THR A 444 -25.59 32.00 -15.94
C THR A 444 -24.83 30.65 -15.92
N ARG A 445 -25.03 29.88 -14.85
CA ARG A 445 -24.46 28.52 -14.73
C ARG A 445 -25.44 27.49 -15.31
N GLU A 446 -24.93 26.58 -16.10
CA GLU A 446 -25.65 25.43 -16.62
C GLU A 446 -24.96 24.16 -16.15
N ILE A 447 -25.73 23.15 -15.74
CA ILE A 447 -25.21 21.84 -15.34
C ILE A 447 -24.46 21.22 -16.53
N LEU A 448 -23.27 20.66 -16.26
CA LEU A 448 -22.45 19.99 -17.25
C LEU A 448 -22.40 18.48 -16.92
N PRO A 449 -23.26 17.67 -17.57
CA PRO A 449 -23.27 16.22 -17.40
C PRO A 449 -22.07 15.54 -18.09
N ASN A 450 -21.92 14.23 -17.87
CA ASN A 450 -20.91 13.38 -18.51
C ASN A 450 -19.47 13.90 -18.35
N THR A 451 -19.21 14.60 -17.24
CA THR A 451 -17.88 15.07 -16.91
C THR A 451 -17.17 14.00 -16.06
N LYS A 452 -16.02 13.53 -16.51
CA LYS A 452 -15.14 12.73 -15.68
C LYS A 452 -14.47 13.67 -14.68
N VAL A 453 -14.72 13.43 -13.39
CA VAL A 453 -14.06 14.13 -12.30
C VAL A 453 -13.15 13.12 -11.59
N SER A 454 -11.86 13.44 -11.48
CA SER A 454 -10.89 12.63 -10.75
C SER A 454 -10.44 13.36 -9.49
N LEU A 455 -10.38 12.65 -8.37
CA LEU A 455 -9.78 13.12 -7.12
C LEU A 455 -8.33 12.62 -7.08
N LEU A 456 -7.38 13.53 -6.96
CA LEU A 456 -5.95 13.25 -6.90
C LEU A 456 -5.41 13.55 -5.50
N ASP A 457 -4.40 12.81 -5.06
CA ASP A 457 -3.64 13.10 -3.85
C ASP A 457 -2.63 14.24 -4.05
N ALA A 458 -1.87 14.56 -2.99
CA ALA A 458 -0.86 15.61 -3.03
C ALA A 458 0.31 15.30 -3.99
N ASP A 459 0.53 14.04 -4.33
CA ASP A 459 1.55 13.58 -5.28
C ASP A 459 1.04 13.61 -6.74
N GLY A 460 -0.24 13.94 -6.95
CA GLY A 460 -0.92 13.99 -8.26
C GLY A 460 -1.40 12.60 -8.72
N ASP A 461 -1.48 11.65 -7.82
CA ASP A 461 -1.97 10.30 -8.12
C ASP A 461 -3.50 10.24 -8.00
N VAL A 462 -4.16 9.65 -9.00
CA VAL A 462 -5.62 9.52 -9.00
C VAL A 462 -6.07 8.54 -7.91
N MET A 463 -6.80 9.05 -6.93
CA MET A 463 -7.40 8.26 -5.86
C MET A 463 -8.76 7.69 -6.26
N GLN A 464 -9.62 8.51 -6.87
CA GLN A 464 -10.98 8.16 -7.26
C GLN A 464 -11.37 8.88 -8.55
N ASP A 465 -12.20 8.24 -9.39
CA ASP A 465 -12.84 8.83 -10.56
C ASP A 465 -14.35 8.73 -10.44
N PHE A 466 -15.03 9.69 -11.02
CA PHE A 466 -16.48 9.71 -11.12
C PHE A 466 -16.90 10.33 -12.46
N ILE A 467 -17.86 9.72 -13.14
CA ILE A 467 -18.48 10.32 -14.33
C ILE A 467 -19.85 10.85 -13.92
N THR A 468 -20.06 12.15 -14.04
CA THR A 468 -21.29 12.81 -13.61
C THR A 468 -22.47 12.43 -14.51
N GLY A 469 -23.64 12.22 -13.88
CA GLY A 469 -24.91 12.04 -14.57
C GLY A 469 -25.53 13.34 -15.03
N ASP A 470 -26.82 13.30 -15.40
CA ASP A 470 -27.59 14.48 -15.89
C ASP A 470 -27.68 15.61 -14.85
N ASP A 471 -27.53 15.32 -13.58
CA ASP A 471 -27.52 16.29 -12.49
C ASP A 471 -26.13 16.91 -12.23
N GLY A 472 -25.13 16.50 -12.97
CA GLY A 472 -23.75 16.99 -12.87
C GLY A 472 -23.05 16.66 -11.55
N LYS A 473 -23.65 15.85 -10.67
CA LYS A 473 -23.12 15.59 -9.33
C LYS A 473 -22.01 14.57 -9.35
N PHE A 474 -21.06 14.76 -8.43
CA PHE A 474 -20.04 13.75 -8.06
C PHE A 474 -19.89 13.68 -6.55
N LEU A 475 -19.43 12.53 -6.06
CA LEU A 475 -19.20 12.28 -4.64
C LEU A 475 -17.91 11.46 -4.48
N PHE A 476 -17.01 11.99 -3.67
CA PHE A 476 -15.76 11.31 -3.30
C PHE A 476 -15.68 11.10 -1.80
N ARG A 477 -15.07 10.01 -1.40
CA ARG A 477 -14.60 9.85 -0.05
C ARG A 477 -13.29 10.64 0.10
N VAL A 478 -13.18 11.41 1.18
CA VAL A 478 -11.97 12.16 1.54
C VAL A 478 -11.58 11.86 2.99
N TYR A 479 -10.32 12.11 3.32
CA TYR A 479 -9.82 11.92 4.68
C TYR A 479 -9.54 13.27 5.33
N GLU A 480 -9.42 13.29 6.65
CA GLU A 480 -9.13 14.51 7.39
C GLU A 480 -7.67 14.94 7.21
N ASN A 481 -7.44 16.27 7.27
CA ASN A 481 -6.11 16.87 7.21
C ASN A 481 -5.28 16.52 5.96
N GLU A 482 -5.95 16.35 4.83
CA GLU A 482 -5.33 16.04 3.54
C GLU A 482 -5.54 17.16 2.52
N ASN A 483 -4.63 17.23 1.55
CA ASN A 483 -4.74 18.10 0.39
C ASN A 483 -5.03 17.28 -0.85
N TYR A 484 -5.93 17.77 -1.67
CA TYR A 484 -6.39 17.11 -2.88
C TYR A 484 -6.35 18.05 -4.08
N GLU A 485 -6.31 17.49 -5.26
CA GLU A 485 -6.62 18.16 -6.50
C GLU A 485 -7.79 17.45 -7.19
N LEU A 486 -8.76 18.22 -7.70
CA LEU A 486 -9.83 17.75 -8.56
C LEU A 486 -9.45 18.02 -10.02
N LEU A 487 -9.57 17.01 -10.88
CA LEU A 487 -9.37 17.12 -12.31
C LEU A 487 -10.70 16.85 -13.02
N GLY A 488 -11.24 17.83 -13.73
CA GLY A 488 -12.49 17.71 -14.49
C GLY A 488 -12.22 17.67 -15.99
N GLU A 489 -12.73 16.65 -16.67
CA GLU A 489 -12.50 16.38 -18.09
C GLU A 489 -13.82 16.05 -18.79
N THR A 490 -14.10 16.71 -19.90
CA THR A 490 -15.21 16.36 -20.79
C THR A 490 -14.95 16.87 -22.20
N ASP A 491 -15.49 16.21 -23.21
CA ASP A 491 -15.27 16.56 -24.61
C ASP A 491 -15.77 17.98 -24.93
N GLY A 492 -14.94 18.73 -25.64
CA GLY A 492 -15.26 20.13 -26.03
C GLY A 492 -15.01 21.17 -24.94
N PHE A 493 -14.45 20.77 -23.80
CA PHE A 493 -14.11 21.68 -22.69
C PHE A 493 -12.63 21.60 -22.34
N ILE A 494 -12.12 22.72 -21.81
CA ILE A 494 -10.76 22.78 -21.25
C ILE A 494 -10.74 22.01 -19.95
N THR A 495 -9.82 21.08 -19.83
CA THR A 495 -9.57 20.33 -18.59
C THR A 495 -9.34 21.30 -17.43
N LYS A 496 -10.08 21.10 -16.35
CA LYS A 496 -10.04 21.95 -15.16
C LYS A 496 -9.36 21.26 -14.01
N ARG A 497 -8.34 21.91 -13.43
CA ARG A 497 -7.75 21.55 -12.15
C ARG A 497 -8.20 22.48 -11.04
N GLN A 498 -8.50 21.94 -9.88
CA GLN A 498 -8.95 22.70 -8.72
C GLN A 498 -8.44 22.05 -7.44
N THR A 499 -7.69 22.79 -6.62
CA THR A 499 -7.25 22.32 -5.32
C THR A 499 -8.39 22.27 -4.32
N TYR A 500 -8.37 21.29 -3.45
CA TYR A 500 -9.26 21.18 -2.30
C TYR A 500 -8.48 20.70 -1.07
N THR A 501 -8.83 21.20 0.11
CA THR A 501 -8.18 20.80 1.36
C THR A 501 -9.20 20.50 2.45
N THR A 502 -8.93 19.44 3.22
CA THR A 502 -9.62 19.13 4.47
C THR A 502 -8.82 19.56 5.69
N VAL A 503 -7.60 20.10 5.51
CA VAL A 503 -6.76 20.61 6.60
C VAL A 503 -7.50 21.68 7.39
N GLY A 504 -7.56 21.48 8.71
CA GLY A 504 -8.26 22.39 9.63
C GLY A 504 -9.79 22.31 9.59
N LYS A 505 -10.37 21.32 8.89
CA LYS A 505 -11.83 21.08 8.82
C LYS A 505 -12.28 19.89 9.67
N SER A 506 -11.39 19.30 10.45
CA SER A 506 -11.71 18.20 11.37
C SER A 506 -12.67 18.68 12.46
N VAL A 507 -13.61 17.82 12.80
CA VAL A 507 -14.57 18.08 13.90
C VAL A 507 -14.02 17.48 15.18
N PRO A 508 -14.01 18.20 16.31
CA PRO A 508 -13.59 17.67 17.60
C PRO A 508 -14.43 16.45 17.98
N LEU A 509 -13.79 15.30 18.22
CA LEU A 509 -14.49 14.03 18.48
C LEU A 509 -15.37 14.11 19.74
N GLU A 510 -14.95 14.87 20.75
CA GLU A 510 -15.70 15.11 21.99
C GLU A 510 -17.02 15.85 21.78
N SER A 511 -17.18 16.57 20.67
CA SER A 511 -18.43 17.25 20.31
C SER A 511 -19.48 16.33 19.70
N LEU A 512 -19.09 15.11 19.30
CA LEU A 512 -19.95 14.18 18.60
C LEU A 512 -20.75 13.33 19.58
N LYS A 513 -22.02 13.09 19.28
CA LYS A 513 -22.92 12.24 20.09
C LYS A 513 -22.95 10.80 19.58
N GLU A 514 -22.98 10.64 18.28
CA GLU A 514 -23.12 9.36 17.61
C GLU A 514 -21.78 8.65 17.46
N LEU A 515 -21.79 7.32 17.45
CA LEU A 515 -20.62 6.50 17.14
C LEU A 515 -20.08 6.79 15.75
N ILE A 516 -20.99 6.97 14.78
CA ILE A 516 -20.63 7.29 13.38
C ILE A 516 -21.25 8.64 13.01
N THR A 517 -20.44 9.55 12.54
CA THR A 517 -20.86 10.84 12.01
C THR A 517 -20.41 10.98 10.58
N ASN A 518 -21.33 11.32 9.67
CA ASN A 518 -21.00 11.57 8.26
C ASN A 518 -20.96 13.08 8.01
N ILE A 519 -19.85 13.59 7.52
CA ILE A 519 -19.64 14.99 7.18
C ILE A 519 -19.41 15.09 5.67
N THR A 520 -20.23 15.90 5.01
CA THR A 520 -20.10 16.14 3.59
C THR A 520 -19.68 17.58 3.36
N PHE A 521 -18.60 17.76 2.61
CA PHE A 521 -18.16 19.07 2.12
C PHE A 521 -18.68 19.32 0.72
N ASP A 522 -18.98 20.58 0.43
CA ASP A 522 -19.48 20.99 -0.87
C ASP A 522 -18.42 21.70 -1.69
N THR A 523 -18.44 21.49 -3.00
CA THR A 523 -17.64 22.21 -3.98
C THR A 523 -18.39 22.38 -5.30
N ILE A 524 -17.90 23.24 -6.14
CA ILE A 524 -18.38 23.38 -7.53
C ILE A 524 -17.18 23.33 -8.45
N MET A 525 -17.37 22.75 -9.64
CA MET A 525 -16.36 22.73 -10.68
C MET A 525 -16.94 23.37 -11.95
N VAL A 526 -16.28 24.41 -12.42
CA VAL A 526 -16.71 25.13 -13.61
C VAL A 526 -15.70 24.88 -14.72
N LEU A 527 -16.16 24.32 -15.85
CA LEU A 527 -15.34 24.06 -17.02
C LEU A 527 -15.64 25.10 -18.12
N ASP A 528 -14.59 25.53 -18.79
CA ASP A 528 -14.64 26.44 -19.91
C ASP A 528 -14.74 25.68 -21.23
N ARG A 529 -15.67 26.07 -22.11
CA ARG A 529 -15.74 25.53 -23.47
C ARG A 529 -14.46 25.85 -24.25
N LYS A 530 -13.98 24.89 -25.02
CA LYS A 530 -12.95 25.11 -26.04
C LYS A 530 -13.61 25.84 -27.20
N GLU A 531 -13.38 27.14 -27.31
CA GLU A 531 -13.91 27.98 -28.38
C GLU A 531 -12.77 28.64 -29.15
N ARG A 532 -12.79 28.52 -30.48
CA ARG A 532 -11.81 29.22 -31.33
C ARG A 532 -11.90 30.73 -31.10
N ASN A 533 -10.76 31.39 -31.03
CA ASN A 533 -10.59 32.82 -30.73
C ASN A 533 -10.96 33.23 -29.28
N LYS A 534 -11.24 32.29 -28.38
CA LYS A 534 -11.39 32.60 -26.95
C LYS A 534 -10.03 33.05 -26.40
N ILE A 535 -10.05 34.17 -25.67
CA ILE A 535 -8.85 34.80 -25.11
C ILE A 535 -8.88 34.64 -23.59
N PHE A 536 -7.73 34.27 -23.03
CA PHE A 536 -7.50 34.17 -21.60
C PHE A 536 -6.34 35.09 -21.22
N VAL A 537 -6.58 36.04 -20.35
CA VAL A 537 -5.56 36.95 -19.83
C VAL A 537 -4.76 36.18 -18.74
N LEU A 538 -3.45 36.17 -18.88
CA LEU A 538 -2.57 35.60 -17.85
C LEU A 538 -2.24 36.67 -16.82
N GLU A 539 -2.62 36.44 -15.59
CA GLU A 539 -2.32 37.35 -14.50
C GLU A 539 -0.82 37.22 -14.11
N ASN A 540 -0.25 38.30 -13.58
CA ASN A 540 1.13 38.33 -13.03
C ASN A 540 2.26 38.02 -14.04
N ILE A 541 2.03 38.05 -15.34
CA ILE A 541 3.11 37.99 -16.35
C ILE A 541 3.70 39.38 -16.52
N TYR A 542 4.64 39.75 -15.63
CA TYR A 542 5.33 41.04 -15.68
C TYR A 542 6.76 40.86 -16.21
N PHE A 543 7.14 41.78 -17.08
CA PHE A 543 8.50 41.90 -17.59
C PHE A 543 9.22 43.09 -16.91
N GLY A 544 10.56 43.10 -16.94
CA GLY A 544 11.32 44.27 -16.56
C GLY A 544 11.04 45.46 -17.46
N TYR A 545 11.46 46.64 -16.96
CA TYR A 545 11.43 47.83 -17.84
C TYR A 545 12.33 47.55 -19.05
N ASP A 546 11.80 47.78 -20.25
CA ASP A 546 12.46 47.51 -21.53
C ASP A 546 13.08 46.10 -21.67
N SER A 547 12.51 45.13 -20.99
CA SER A 547 12.99 43.72 -21.02
C SER A 547 11.90 42.79 -21.50
N ALA A 548 12.32 41.67 -22.08
CA ALA A 548 11.51 40.51 -22.43
C ALA A 548 11.87 39.27 -21.59
N ASP A 549 12.69 39.42 -20.56
CA ASP A 549 13.11 38.31 -19.70
C ASP A 549 11.97 37.87 -18.79
N ILE A 550 11.75 36.55 -18.70
CA ILE A 550 10.73 35.95 -17.83
C ILE A 550 11.22 36.03 -16.37
N ARG A 551 10.49 36.75 -15.53
CA ARG A 551 10.74 36.84 -14.11
C ARG A 551 10.26 35.59 -13.37
N LYS A 552 10.76 35.36 -12.15
CA LYS A 552 10.40 34.17 -11.33
C LYS A 552 8.88 34.05 -11.11
N GLU A 553 8.23 35.18 -10.84
CA GLU A 553 6.77 35.26 -10.62
C GLU A 553 6.01 34.88 -11.88
N ALA A 554 6.46 35.40 -13.04
CA ALA A 554 5.89 35.07 -14.34
C ALA A 554 6.12 33.58 -14.70
N ALA A 555 7.24 32.99 -14.32
CA ALA A 555 7.51 31.58 -14.54
C ALA A 555 6.49 30.68 -13.84
N VAL A 556 6.04 31.02 -12.62
CA VAL A 556 5.02 30.27 -11.89
C VAL A 556 3.68 30.26 -12.65
N GLU A 557 3.27 31.39 -13.21
CA GLU A 557 2.03 31.49 -14.00
C GLU A 557 2.16 30.73 -15.34
N LEU A 558 3.33 30.80 -15.97
CA LEU A 558 3.59 30.03 -17.18
C LEU A 558 3.64 28.53 -16.94
N ASP A 559 4.08 28.08 -15.77
CA ASP A 559 4.05 26.65 -15.41
C ASP A 559 2.60 26.14 -15.28
N LYS A 560 1.65 26.97 -14.83
CA LYS A 560 0.21 26.62 -14.86
C LYS A 560 -0.28 26.45 -16.30
N LEU A 561 0.18 27.31 -17.23
CA LEU A 561 -0.18 27.18 -18.65
C LEU A 561 0.48 25.93 -19.27
N VAL A 562 1.69 25.56 -18.86
CA VAL A 562 2.32 24.28 -19.26
C VAL A 562 1.43 23.11 -18.85
N THR A 563 0.96 23.08 -17.60
CA THR A 563 0.04 22.05 -17.11
C THR A 563 -1.25 22.01 -17.93
N LEU A 564 -1.88 23.16 -18.16
CA LEU A 564 -3.10 23.26 -18.98
C LEU A 564 -2.88 22.71 -20.39
N LEU A 565 -1.75 23.05 -21.04
CA LEU A 565 -1.45 22.58 -22.40
C LEU A 565 -1.10 21.09 -22.45
N ASN A 566 -0.54 20.53 -21.38
CA ASN A 566 -0.30 19.09 -21.25
C ASN A 566 -1.59 18.31 -21.04
N ASP A 567 -2.53 18.88 -20.25
CA ASP A 567 -3.87 18.29 -20.05
C ASP A 567 -4.75 18.43 -21.31
N ASN A 568 -4.46 19.39 -22.19
CA ASN A 568 -5.23 19.69 -23.42
C ASN A 568 -4.31 19.65 -24.64
N THR A 569 -3.91 18.45 -25.06
CA THR A 569 -2.95 18.25 -26.15
C THR A 569 -3.46 18.65 -27.54
N ASP A 570 -4.77 18.79 -27.67
CA ASP A 570 -5.49 19.21 -28.89
C ASP A 570 -5.50 20.72 -29.12
N LEU A 571 -5.07 21.53 -28.15
CA LEU A 571 -5.07 22.98 -28.29
C LEU A 571 -3.83 23.52 -29.00
N LYS A 572 -4.04 24.40 -29.98
CA LYS A 572 -3.02 25.29 -30.54
C LYS A 572 -3.35 26.72 -30.15
N ILE A 573 -2.39 27.43 -29.60
CA ILE A 573 -2.59 28.75 -29.01
C ILE A 573 -1.66 29.81 -29.61
N GLU A 574 -2.13 31.06 -29.58
CA GLU A 574 -1.32 32.24 -29.81
C GLU A 574 -1.02 32.91 -28.46
N MET A 575 0.25 33.14 -28.18
CA MET A 575 0.70 33.96 -27.06
C MET A 575 0.75 35.41 -27.49
N GLY A 576 -0.24 36.22 -27.03
CA GLY A 576 -0.35 37.64 -27.31
C GLY A 576 0.31 38.50 -26.24
N SER A 577 1.07 39.52 -26.62
CA SER A 577 1.61 40.49 -25.66
C SER A 577 1.31 41.91 -26.08
N HIS A 578 1.03 42.75 -25.09
CA HIS A 578 0.55 44.13 -25.28
C HIS A 578 1.38 45.11 -24.46
N THR A 579 1.43 46.36 -24.93
CA THR A 579 2.06 47.50 -24.24
C THR A 579 1.03 48.57 -23.87
N ASP A 580 1.47 49.55 -23.12
CA ASP A 580 0.79 50.85 -23.02
C ASP A 580 1.25 51.79 -24.15
N SER A 581 0.78 53.03 -24.20
CA SER A 581 0.99 54.02 -25.28
C SER A 581 2.13 55.04 -24.94
N ILE A 582 3.14 54.68 -24.17
CA ILE A 582 4.20 55.66 -23.80
C ILE A 582 5.26 55.78 -24.89
N ALA A 583 5.67 54.67 -25.51
CA ALA A 583 6.68 54.69 -26.57
C ALA A 583 6.05 54.82 -27.96
N SER A 584 6.87 54.82 -29.02
CA SER A 584 6.35 54.81 -30.40
C SER A 584 5.69 53.47 -30.75
N ASP A 585 4.69 53.51 -31.65
CA ASP A 585 3.96 52.30 -32.11
C ASP A 585 4.92 51.20 -32.59
N SER A 586 5.94 51.59 -33.39
CA SER A 586 6.94 50.63 -33.90
C SER A 586 7.75 49.98 -32.79
N TYR A 587 8.17 50.78 -31.84
CA TYR A 587 8.92 50.27 -30.67
C TYR A 587 8.04 49.35 -29.79
N ASN A 588 6.79 49.76 -29.50
CA ASN A 588 5.83 48.99 -28.76
C ASN A 588 5.50 47.65 -29.44
N LEU A 589 5.39 47.65 -30.76
CA LEU A 589 5.15 46.45 -31.54
C LEU A 589 6.35 45.48 -31.43
N GLU A 590 7.59 45.99 -31.60
CA GLU A 590 8.79 45.15 -31.47
C GLU A 590 8.98 44.63 -30.07
N LEU A 591 8.77 45.45 -29.01
CA LEU A 591 8.90 45.04 -27.62
C LEU A 591 7.88 43.95 -27.27
N SER A 592 6.63 44.13 -27.68
CA SER A 592 5.57 43.14 -27.46
C SER A 592 5.85 41.82 -28.19
N GLN A 593 6.40 41.88 -29.43
CA GLN A 593 6.78 40.68 -30.18
C GLN A 593 7.92 39.91 -29.47
N ARG A 594 8.94 40.59 -28.97
CA ARG A 594 10.04 39.97 -28.17
C ARG A 594 9.48 39.30 -26.91
N ARG A 595 8.53 39.93 -26.20
CA ARG A 595 7.89 39.38 -24.99
C ARG A 595 7.07 38.14 -25.29
N ALA A 596 6.24 38.18 -26.35
CA ALA A 596 5.46 37.03 -26.80
C ALA A 596 6.38 35.84 -27.17
N GLN A 597 7.51 36.13 -27.89
CA GLN A 597 8.46 35.12 -28.27
C GLN A 597 9.19 34.51 -27.07
N SER A 598 9.56 35.31 -26.05
CA SER A 598 10.17 34.81 -24.82
C SER A 598 9.23 33.87 -24.07
N THR A 599 7.93 34.19 -24.05
CA THR A 599 6.91 33.32 -23.44
C THR A 599 6.79 31.99 -24.19
N VAL A 600 6.72 32.03 -25.52
CA VAL A 600 6.69 30.80 -26.36
C VAL A 600 7.94 29.96 -26.15
N ASN A 601 9.14 30.59 -26.14
CA ASN A 601 10.41 29.90 -25.90
C ASN A 601 10.43 29.20 -24.51
N TYR A 602 9.84 29.85 -23.49
CA TYR A 602 9.69 29.25 -22.16
C TYR A 602 8.83 27.98 -22.21
N LEU A 603 7.67 28.04 -22.89
CA LEU A 603 6.76 26.87 -23.01
C LEU A 603 7.43 25.72 -23.79
N ILE A 604 8.18 26.03 -24.86
CA ILE A 604 8.96 25.03 -25.63
C ILE A 604 10.03 24.38 -24.73
N LYS A 605 10.76 25.19 -23.96
CA LYS A 605 11.75 24.67 -23.00
C LYS A 605 11.16 23.73 -21.96
N LYS A 606 9.89 23.93 -21.62
CA LYS A 606 9.11 23.08 -20.69
C LYS A 606 8.46 21.86 -21.37
N GLY A 607 8.72 21.63 -22.66
CA GLY A 607 8.30 20.43 -23.39
C GLY A 607 7.01 20.57 -24.22
N ILE A 608 6.45 21.77 -24.37
CA ILE A 608 5.30 21.98 -25.26
C ILE A 608 5.77 21.98 -26.70
N ASP A 609 5.06 21.24 -27.57
CA ASP A 609 5.37 21.13 -29.01
C ASP A 609 5.32 22.53 -29.68
N PRO A 610 6.41 22.97 -30.35
CA PRO A 610 6.45 24.26 -31.02
C PRO A 610 5.35 24.47 -32.05
N THR A 611 4.83 23.43 -32.69
CA THR A 611 3.75 23.49 -33.70
C THR A 611 2.42 23.95 -33.12
N ARG A 612 2.26 23.83 -31.81
CA ARG A 612 1.08 24.26 -31.05
C ARG A 612 1.12 25.72 -30.59
N LEU A 613 2.24 26.43 -30.82
CA LEU A 613 2.49 27.74 -30.24
C LEU A 613 2.77 28.78 -31.32
N VAL A 614 2.13 29.94 -31.22
CA VAL A 614 2.36 31.12 -32.08
C VAL A 614 2.65 32.32 -31.19
N ALA A 615 3.73 33.06 -31.44
CA ALA A 615 4.05 34.31 -30.75
C ALA A 615 3.56 35.51 -31.54
N LYS A 616 2.83 36.42 -30.91
CA LYS A 616 2.32 37.64 -31.57
C LYS A 616 2.36 38.86 -30.65
N GLY A 617 3.12 39.86 -31.06
CA GLY A 617 3.08 41.18 -30.46
C GLY A 617 1.96 42.03 -31.05
N TYR A 618 1.24 42.70 -30.18
CA TYR A 618 0.15 43.62 -30.55
C TYR A 618 0.53 45.09 -30.31
N GLY A 619 1.66 45.37 -29.68
CA GLY A 619 2.01 46.73 -29.29
C GLY A 619 0.91 47.37 -28.46
N GLU A 620 0.58 48.59 -28.79
CA GLU A 620 -0.51 49.37 -28.17
C GLU A 620 -1.84 49.33 -28.95
N SER A 621 -1.93 48.50 -30.02
CA SER A 621 -3.09 48.51 -30.92
C SER A 621 -4.40 48.05 -30.26
N ILE A 622 -4.33 47.33 -29.13
CA ILE A 622 -5.52 46.82 -28.42
C ILE A 622 -5.43 47.16 -26.93
N HIS A 623 -6.14 48.21 -26.55
CA HIS A 623 -6.28 48.63 -25.17
C HIS A 623 -7.51 48.01 -24.51
N ILE A 624 -7.39 47.58 -23.25
CA ILE A 624 -8.49 47.12 -22.38
C ILE A 624 -8.87 48.16 -21.31
N ALA A 625 -8.02 49.19 -21.16
CA ALA A 625 -8.25 50.34 -20.27
C ALA A 625 -7.74 51.62 -20.91
N ARG A 626 -8.21 52.79 -20.41
CA ARG A 626 -7.70 54.08 -20.89
C ARG A 626 -6.27 54.32 -20.34
N ASN A 627 -5.36 54.76 -21.20
CA ASN A 627 -3.98 55.15 -20.79
C ASN A 627 -3.99 56.54 -20.11
N THR A 628 -5.02 57.35 -20.34
CA THR A 628 -5.22 58.69 -19.73
C THR A 628 -6.57 58.78 -19.08
N ASN A 629 -6.70 59.54 -18.01
CA ASN A 629 -7.92 59.87 -17.33
C ASN A 629 -8.81 60.76 -18.23
N ARG A 630 -10.08 60.99 -17.84
CA ARG A 630 -11.04 61.82 -18.60
C ARG A 630 -10.61 63.28 -18.65
N ASP A 631 -9.82 63.75 -17.71
CA ASP A 631 -9.27 65.09 -17.61
C ASP A 631 -7.95 65.29 -18.37
N GLY A 632 -7.47 64.24 -19.07
CA GLY A 632 -6.23 64.26 -19.82
C GLY A 632 -4.97 63.93 -19.02
N THR A 633 -5.08 63.72 -17.71
CA THR A 633 -3.97 63.31 -16.85
C THR A 633 -3.58 61.85 -17.12
N ASP A 634 -2.35 61.50 -16.74
CA ASP A 634 -1.85 60.12 -16.83
C ASP A 634 -2.70 59.16 -16.01
N ASN A 635 -2.97 57.95 -16.55
CA ASN A 635 -3.65 56.86 -15.85
C ASN A 635 -2.73 55.63 -15.68
N PRO A 636 -1.86 55.60 -14.66
CA PRO A 636 -0.91 54.51 -14.45
C PRO A 636 -1.58 53.14 -14.28
N GLU A 637 -2.75 53.06 -13.64
CA GLU A 637 -3.52 51.84 -13.46
C GLU A 637 -4.04 51.32 -14.81
N GLY A 638 -4.63 52.17 -15.62
CA GLY A 638 -5.09 51.80 -16.97
C GLY A 638 -3.94 51.30 -17.84
N ARG A 639 -2.79 51.97 -17.78
CA ARG A 639 -1.58 51.51 -18.50
C ARG A 639 -1.10 50.17 -17.96
N GLN A 640 -1.10 49.92 -16.65
CA GLN A 640 -0.73 48.65 -16.09
C GLN A 640 -1.60 47.54 -16.62
N ARG A 641 -2.93 47.75 -16.73
CA ARG A 641 -3.86 46.78 -17.31
C ARG A 641 -3.58 46.50 -18.80
N ASN A 642 -3.14 47.51 -19.54
CA ASN A 642 -2.80 47.35 -20.96
C ASN A 642 -1.51 46.56 -21.18
N ARG A 643 -0.53 46.67 -20.27
CA ARG A 643 0.70 45.87 -20.27
C ARG A 643 0.39 44.43 -19.80
N ARG A 644 -0.15 43.60 -20.65
CA ARG A 644 -0.61 42.25 -20.35
C ARG A 644 -0.06 41.21 -21.34
N THR A 645 -0.08 39.99 -20.92
CA THR A 645 0.13 38.80 -21.74
C THR A 645 -1.16 37.96 -21.71
N GLU A 646 -1.54 37.43 -22.84
CA GLU A 646 -2.74 36.61 -22.99
C GLU A 646 -2.47 35.44 -23.91
N PHE A 647 -3.26 34.35 -23.79
CA PHE A 647 -3.27 33.33 -24.82
C PHE A 647 -4.66 33.26 -25.50
N LYS A 648 -4.64 32.98 -26.79
CA LYS A 648 -5.85 32.84 -27.61
C LYS A 648 -5.85 31.45 -28.26
N ILE A 649 -6.97 30.76 -28.19
CA ILE A 649 -7.14 29.46 -28.86
C ILE A 649 -7.25 29.72 -30.38
N LEU A 650 -6.31 29.17 -31.16
CA LEU A 650 -6.32 29.29 -32.63
C LEU A 650 -7.04 28.11 -33.26
N GLU A 651 -6.71 26.92 -32.86
CA GLU A 651 -7.24 25.67 -33.42
C GLU A 651 -7.51 24.67 -32.26
N ILE A 652 -8.54 23.85 -32.47
CA ILE A 652 -8.89 22.71 -31.62
C ILE A 652 -8.74 21.51 -32.54
N GLY A 653 -7.70 20.71 -32.32
CA GLY A 653 -7.45 19.46 -33.06
C GLY A 653 -8.42 18.37 -32.64
N GLN A 654 -8.43 17.28 -33.38
CA GLN A 654 -8.98 16.03 -32.82
C GLN A 654 -8.02 15.58 -31.72
N LEU A 655 -8.57 15.17 -30.56
CA LEU A 655 -7.80 14.50 -29.53
C LEU A 655 -7.02 13.37 -30.19
N ILE A 656 -5.70 13.47 -30.21
CA ILE A 656 -4.86 12.31 -30.47
C ILE A 656 -5.11 11.42 -29.25
N LYS A 657 -6.10 10.51 -29.36
CA LYS A 657 -6.15 9.36 -28.47
C LYS A 657 -4.76 8.75 -28.65
N LYS A 658 -3.88 8.83 -27.64
CA LYS A 658 -2.78 7.91 -27.54
C LYS A 658 -3.42 6.56 -27.79
N GLU A 659 -3.10 5.90 -28.90
CA GLU A 659 -3.43 4.51 -29.09
C GLU A 659 -2.90 3.83 -27.84
N GLU A 660 -3.81 3.50 -26.96
CA GLU A 660 -3.52 2.60 -25.86
C GLU A 660 -3.09 1.35 -26.59
N GLU A 661 -1.79 1.02 -26.54
CA GLU A 661 -1.26 -0.23 -27.05
C GLU A 661 -2.22 -1.32 -26.59
N ASP A 662 -2.74 -2.06 -27.53
CA ASP A 662 -3.75 -3.10 -27.34
C ASP A 662 -3.09 -4.28 -26.60
N ASP A 663 -2.91 -4.08 -25.29
CA ASP A 663 -2.33 -5.06 -24.36
C ASP A 663 -3.26 -6.27 -24.12
N ASP A 664 -4.43 -6.33 -24.77
CA ASP A 664 -5.22 -7.56 -24.85
C ASP A 664 -4.44 -8.74 -25.46
N LYS A 665 -3.31 -8.46 -26.12
CA LYS A 665 -2.36 -9.49 -26.53
C LYS A 665 -1.68 -10.22 -25.38
N TYR A 666 -1.45 -9.55 -24.24
CA TYR A 666 -0.83 -10.19 -23.10
C TYR A 666 -1.76 -11.18 -22.39
N PHE A 667 -3.06 -10.93 -22.38
CA PHE A 667 -4.05 -11.85 -21.79
C PHE A 667 -4.49 -12.98 -22.71
N LYS A 668 -4.20 -12.91 -24.03
CA LYS A 668 -4.54 -13.97 -24.98
C LYS A 668 -3.42 -14.98 -25.23
N ASN A 669 -2.16 -14.66 -24.91
CA ASN A 669 -1.03 -15.54 -25.23
C ASN A 669 -0.54 -16.44 -24.09
N ASP A 670 -0.95 -16.24 -22.83
CA ASP A 670 -0.57 -17.12 -21.72
C ASP A 670 -1.53 -18.32 -21.50
N GLY A 671 -2.54 -18.46 -22.34
CA GLY A 671 -3.52 -19.55 -22.28
C GLY A 671 -3.21 -20.80 -23.11
N LEU A 672 -2.05 -20.91 -23.75
CA LEU A 672 -1.69 -22.05 -24.59
C LEU A 672 -0.37 -22.72 -24.15
N ILE A 673 -0.38 -23.35 -22.99
CA ILE A 673 0.48 -24.51 -22.77
C ILE A 673 -0.21 -25.69 -23.45
N LYS A 674 0.24 -26.04 -24.66
CA LYS A 674 -0.14 -27.29 -25.32
C LYS A 674 0.19 -28.45 -24.38
N LYS A 675 -0.82 -29.20 -23.95
CA LYS A 675 -0.65 -30.56 -23.51
C LYS A 675 0.00 -31.32 -24.68
N ASN A 676 1.25 -31.68 -24.55
CA ASN A 676 1.81 -32.78 -25.33
C ASN A 676 1.42 -34.06 -24.62
N ASP A 677 0.48 -34.77 -25.19
CA ASP A 677 0.32 -36.20 -24.98
C ASP A 677 1.55 -36.91 -25.57
N ASN A 678 2.28 -37.56 -24.69
CA ASN A 678 2.92 -38.88 -24.88
C ASN A 678 3.48 -39.35 -23.53
#